data_cdab2e5f7f2ac55b0bb153c4b8206835
#
_entry.id   cdab2e5f7f2ac55b0bb153c4b8206835
#
_cell.length_a   1.000
_cell.length_b   1.000
_cell.length_c   1.000
_cell.angle_alpha   90.00
_cell.angle_beta   90.00
_cell.angle_gamma   90.00
#
_symmetry.space_group_name_H-M   'P 1'
#
loop_
_entity.id
_entity.type
_entity.pdbx_description
1 polymer ?
#
loop_
_entity_poly.entity_id
_entity_poly.type
_entity_poly.pdbx_seq_one_letter_code
_entity_poly.pdbx_strand_id
1 'polypeptide(L)'
;MSKELKVAESDNLSNRGWSMRQPRMLLLSLAAVMTMGMAAGNLKGVDRANLNTSVRPGDNFYKYACGGWQQAHPLDPQYARFGTFDELRENSNEQVKDIITHLGTNNPHGSLKQQVGDLYAMGMDSLRLNREGRAPLEADLAMLNNAKRADFILLIAWQHRGISDAFFNSQVMADLKNSEQNMLYLTQGGIGMGDRDYYLENDANTVKVRQAYVTYIERLFTLVGYKKGNAKKAAKNVMKIENALAQVAMTREETRDYSKLYNLTTLTQLKADYPNIDWDTYLGALKLKNVETICVFQPKSIAKVNEMLGKLKDQEIKDYLAFKYINAASNYLSDDFEQANFDMFSRAMSGKQVNQPRWKRALNVPNMLLGEAVGQLYVEKYFPAESKKKMQQLVDNLKVALGEHIAGLTWMSPKTKVNALVKLNSFTVKIGYPDKWRDYSDIDIDPARSYWSNVLQARIHEADYEYSQLDKPVDKDRWWMTPQTVNAYYEPSSNEICFPAAILQPPYFDPTADDASNYGAIGVVIGHEMTHGFDDQGRNFDHVGNMVDWWTKEDADQFKALADKLGAQYSAEIVADDVHANGVFTMGENIADHGGLRVSYTAFKHTDQGKGDTMIDGFTPDQRFFLSYANVWAANITKEEILRRTKVDPHSLGVNRVNVAIRNLDPFFKAFDVKPGDKMWRDPADRVAIW
;
A
#
# COMPACT_ATOMS: atom_id res chain seq x y z
N MET A 1 57.81 38.52 3.24
CA MET A 1 59.03 37.83 2.74
C MET A 1 58.54 36.54 2.09
N SER A 2 58.17 36.55 0.82
CA SER A 2 58.94 36.40 -0.43
C SER A 2 59.80 35.14 -0.48
N LYS A 3 59.37 34.22 -1.40
CA LYS A 3 59.97 33.77 -2.66
C LYS A 3 59.26 32.47 -3.07
N GLU A 4 58.51 32.46 -4.11
CA GLU A 4 58.77 32.17 -5.55
C GLU A 4 60.00 31.33 -5.87
N LEU A 5 59.78 30.32 -6.73
CA LEU A 5 60.45 29.98 -7.97
C LEU A 5 60.00 28.62 -8.47
N LYS A 6 59.21 28.53 -9.57
CA LYS A 6 59.52 28.41 -11.00
C LYS A 6 60.12 27.05 -11.45
N VAL A 7 59.30 26.32 -12.19
CA VAL A 7 59.43 25.74 -13.56
C VAL A 7 60.79 25.18 -14.01
N ALA A 8 60.78 23.96 -14.51
CA ALA A 8 61.46 23.53 -15.77
C ALA A 8 60.83 22.28 -16.35
N GLU A 9 60.46 22.42 -17.61
CA GLU A 9 60.21 21.35 -18.61
C GLU A 9 61.53 20.65 -18.98
N SER A 10 61.44 19.38 -19.40
CA SER A 10 61.98 18.91 -20.71
C SER A 10 61.91 17.40 -20.88
N ASP A 11 61.13 16.99 -21.85
CA ASP A 11 61.48 16.14 -23.02
C ASP A 11 62.06 14.71 -22.91
N ASN A 12 61.24 13.81 -23.42
CA ASN A 12 61.51 12.90 -24.57
C ASN A 12 62.07 11.48 -24.40
N LEU A 13 61.40 10.58 -25.13
CA LEU A 13 61.80 9.31 -25.79
C LEU A 13 61.74 8.05 -24.90
N SER A 14 61.08 6.97 -25.23
CA SER A 14 60.70 6.31 -26.48
C SER A 14 59.99 4.99 -26.18
N ASN A 15 59.03 4.66 -27.01
CA ASN A 15 58.58 3.37 -27.52
C ASN A 15 58.93 2.07 -26.75
N ARG A 16 57.85 1.37 -26.31
CA ARG A 16 57.57 -0.02 -26.74
C ARG A 16 56.08 -0.35 -26.44
N GLY A 17 55.36 -0.77 -27.51
CA GLY A 17 53.98 -1.12 -27.49
C GLY A 17 53.71 -2.45 -26.81
N TRP A 18 52.56 -2.51 -26.12
CA TRP A 18 51.79 -3.72 -25.93
C TRP A 18 50.33 -3.39 -26.12
N SER A 19 49.76 -4.00 -27.15
CA SER A 19 48.36 -3.97 -27.49
C SER A 19 47.58 -4.78 -26.46
N MET A 20 46.68 -4.15 -25.70
CA MET A 20 45.55 -4.86 -25.11
C MET A 20 44.25 -4.30 -25.66
N ARG A 21 43.56 -5.17 -26.38
CA ARG A 21 42.19 -4.97 -26.86
C ARG A 21 41.27 -4.76 -25.65
N GLN A 22 40.70 -3.58 -25.51
CA GLN A 22 39.53 -3.37 -24.66
C GLN A 22 38.27 -3.82 -25.41
N PRO A 23 37.35 -4.53 -24.77
CA PRO A 23 36.06 -4.83 -25.39
C PRO A 23 35.19 -3.58 -25.37
N ARG A 24 34.85 -3.08 -26.55
CA ARG A 24 33.76 -2.12 -26.77
C ARG A 24 32.45 -2.85 -26.54
N MET A 25 31.97 -2.84 -25.29
CA MET A 25 30.62 -3.30 -24.94
C MET A 25 30.18 -2.69 -23.62
N LEU A 26 30.09 -1.35 -23.56
CA LEU A 26 29.42 -0.65 -22.41
C LEU A 26 28.94 0.76 -22.75
N LEU A 27 28.57 1.02 -24.01
CA LEU A 27 28.04 2.35 -24.41
C LEU A 27 26.74 2.28 -25.22
N LEU A 28 26.07 1.11 -25.27
CA LEU A 28 24.81 0.95 -25.98
C LEU A 28 23.60 0.83 -25.05
N SER A 29 23.79 0.70 -23.74
CA SER A 29 22.69 0.62 -22.78
C SER A 29 22.25 1.97 -22.18
N LEU A 30 23.08 3.04 -22.30
CA LEU A 30 22.68 4.38 -21.84
C LEU A 30 21.94 5.22 -22.91
N ALA A 31 22.01 4.85 -24.17
CA ALA A 31 21.32 5.58 -25.24
C ALA A 31 19.86 5.13 -25.44
N ALA A 32 19.52 3.94 -25.00
CA ALA A 32 18.13 3.42 -25.11
C ALA A 32 17.19 3.97 -24.04
N VAL A 33 17.71 4.42 -22.90
CA VAL A 33 16.90 5.01 -21.82
C VAL A 33 16.59 6.49 -22.07
N MET A 34 17.39 7.20 -22.85
CA MET A 34 17.14 8.61 -23.18
C MET A 34 16.18 8.82 -24.38
N THR A 35 15.85 7.79 -25.13
CA THR A 35 14.90 7.92 -26.26
C THR A 35 13.46 7.52 -25.93
N MET A 36 13.19 6.92 -24.75
CA MET A 36 11.82 6.68 -24.29
C MET A 36 11.15 7.91 -23.62
N GLY A 37 11.90 8.97 -23.37
CA GLY A 37 11.38 10.21 -22.76
C GLY A 37 10.75 11.21 -23.73
N MET A 38 10.70 10.94 -25.04
CA MET A 38 10.17 11.90 -26.04
C MET A 38 9.20 11.31 -27.06
N ALA A 39 8.61 10.16 -26.79
CA ALA A 39 7.49 9.63 -27.58
C ALA A 39 6.18 9.60 -26.80
N ALA A 40 5.93 10.62 -25.94
CA ALA A 40 4.58 10.95 -25.47
C ALA A 40 3.82 11.74 -26.56
N GLY A 41 3.91 11.27 -27.78
CA GLY A 41 3.11 11.74 -28.90
C GLY A 41 1.80 10.99 -28.94
N ASN A 42 0.70 11.61 -28.45
CA ASN A 42 -0.69 11.24 -28.72
C ASN A 42 -1.05 9.76 -28.51
N LEU A 43 -0.94 9.24 -27.30
CA LEU A 43 -1.65 8.01 -26.90
C LEU A 43 -3.15 8.35 -26.81
N LYS A 44 -3.80 8.45 -27.95
CA LYS A 44 -5.25 8.59 -28.03
C LYS A 44 -5.91 7.23 -27.89
N GLY A 45 -5.96 6.71 -26.65
CA GLY A 45 -6.73 5.51 -26.34
C GLY A 45 -5.92 4.18 -26.35
N VAL A 46 -6.50 3.12 -26.88
CA VAL A 46 -5.95 1.77 -26.81
C VAL A 46 -4.68 1.59 -27.66
N ASP A 47 -3.55 1.25 -27.02
CA ASP A 47 -2.34 0.88 -27.75
C ASP A 47 -2.45 -0.56 -28.27
N ARG A 48 -2.43 -0.72 -29.59
CA ARG A 48 -2.49 -2.05 -30.25
C ARG A 48 -1.26 -2.92 -29.98
N ALA A 49 -0.12 -2.31 -29.63
CA ALA A 49 1.10 -3.04 -29.26
C ALA A 49 0.93 -3.86 -27.98
N ASN A 50 0.00 -3.47 -27.10
CA ASN A 50 -0.30 -4.20 -25.87
C ASN A 50 -1.02 -5.53 -26.12
N LEU A 51 -1.58 -5.73 -27.32
CA LEU A 51 -2.39 -6.89 -27.64
C LEU A 51 -1.53 -8.12 -28.02
N ASN A 52 -1.96 -9.29 -27.58
CA ASN A 52 -1.49 -10.57 -28.12
C ASN A 52 -2.57 -11.18 -29.00
N THR A 53 -2.53 -10.90 -30.29
CA THR A 53 -3.52 -11.36 -31.27
C THR A 53 -3.45 -12.87 -31.58
N SER A 54 -2.45 -13.58 -31.05
CA SER A 54 -2.39 -15.05 -31.13
C SER A 54 -3.33 -15.75 -30.16
N VAL A 55 -3.89 -15.01 -29.18
CA VAL A 55 -4.87 -15.50 -28.20
C VAL A 55 -6.24 -14.95 -28.57
N ARG A 56 -7.27 -15.81 -28.61
CA ARG A 56 -8.64 -15.32 -28.83
C ARG A 56 -9.19 -14.65 -27.58
N PRO A 57 -9.93 -13.50 -27.70
CA PRO A 57 -10.60 -12.87 -26.56
C PRO A 57 -11.48 -13.83 -25.77
N GLY A 58 -12.17 -14.75 -26.44
CA GLY A 58 -13.03 -15.77 -25.82
C GLY A 58 -12.30 -16.89 -25.07
N ASP A 59 -10.98 -17.04 -25.28
CA ASP A 59 -10.17 -18.03 -24.56
C ASP A 59 -9.52 -17.47 -23.29
N ASN A 60 -8.97 -16.25 -23.37
CA ASN A 60 -8.39 -15.53 -22.23
C ASN A 60 -8.25 -14.05 -22.58
N PHE A 61 -9.16 -13.24 -22.07
CA PHE A 61 -9.21 -11.83 -22.43
C PHE A 61 -8.03 -11.03 -21.89
N TYR A 62 -7.60 -11.28 -20.65
CA TYR A 62 -6.42 -10.63 -20.08
C TYR A 62 -5.18 -10.89 -20.93
N LYS A 63 -4.96 -12.13 -21.34
CA LYS A 63 -3.81 -12.50 -22.16
C LYS A 63 -3.89 -11.91 -23.58
N TYR A 64 -5.10 -11.81 -24.14
CA TYR A 64 -5.33 -11.10 -25.40
C TYR A 64 -5.01 -9.61 -25.28
N ALA A 65 -5.57 -8.93 -24.27
CA ALA A 65 -5.47 -7.48 -24.13
C ALA A 65 -4.11 -6.99 -23.62
N CYS A 66 -3.43 -7.79 -22.77
CA CYS A 66 -2.19 -7.37 -22.08
C CYS A 66 -0.95 -8.16 -22.51
N GLY A 67 -1.08 -9.21 -23.33
CA GLY A 67 0.03 -10.12 -23.61
C GLY A 67 1.16 -9.49 -24.41
N GLY A 68 0.90 -8.50 -25.26
CA GLY A 68 1.92 -7.71 -25.96
C GLY A 68 2.68 -6.80 -24.98
N TRP A 69 1.93 -6.12 -24.07
CA TRP A 69 2.53 -5.32 -23.00
C TRP A 69 3.45 -6.19 -22.13
N GLN A 70 2.99 -7.37 -21.71
CA GLN A 70 3.78 -8.30 -20.88
C GLN A 70 5.09 -8.75 -21.57
N GLN A 71 5.05 -8.95 -22.89
CA GLN A 71 6.24 -9.32 -23.68
C GLN A 71 7.20 -8.15 -23.82
N ALA A 72 6.70 -6.93 -24.00
CA ALA A 72 7.49 -5.71 -24.12
C ALA A 72 8.14 -5.27 -22.79
N HIS A 73 7.59 -5.70 -21.65
CA HIS A 73 8.03 -5.31 -20.31
C HIS A 73 8.42 -6.55 -19.48
N PRO A 74 9.49 -7.27 -19.85
CA PRO A 74 9.98 -8.38 -19.03
C PRO A 74 10.30 -7.87 -17.62
N LEU A 75 10.01 -8.69 -16.60
CA LEU A 75 10.18 -8.29 -15.21
C LEU A 75 11.66 -8.00 -14.90
N ASP A 76 11.97 -6.74 -14.60
CA ASP A 76 13.30 -6.34 -14.14
C ASP A 76 13.59 -6.95 -12.77
N PRO A 77 14.81 -7.46 -12.51
CA PRO A 77 15.19 -8.12 -11.25
C PRO A 77 14.97 -7.31 -9.96
N GLN A 78 14.82 -5.99 -10.03
CA GLN A 78 14.51 -5.12 -8.90
C GLN A 78 13.03 -5.16 -8.48
N TYR A 79 12.15 -5.76 -9.28
CA TYR A 79 10.72 -5.85 -9.00
C TYR A 79 10.30 -7.30 -8.75
N ALA A 80 9.38 -7.49 -7.81
CA ALA A 80 8.64 -8.73 -7.64
C ALA A 80 7.37 -8.74 -8.50
N ARG A 81 6.82 -7.55 -8.78
CA ARG A 81 5.74 -7.28 -9.72
C ARG A 81 6.05 -5.96 -10.42
N PHE A 82 5.76 -5.89 -11.71
CA PHE A 82 5.77 -4.65 -12.47
C PHE A 82 4.57 -4.65 -13.42
N GLY A 83 3.79 -3.60 -13.37
CA GLY A 83 2.59 -3.39 -14.18
C GLY A 83 2.34 -1.92 -14.45
N THR A 84 1.24 -1.60 -15.08
CA THR A 84 0.86 -0.21 -15.44
C THR A 84 0.72 0.71 -14.20
N PHE A 85 0.27 0.19 -13.04
CA PHE A 85 0.33 0.93 -11.77
C PHE A 85 1.76 1.24 -11.33
N ASP A 86 2.67 0.29 -11.53
CA ASP A 86 4.06 0.47 -11.14
C ASP A 86 4.77 1.41 -12.11
N GLU A 87 4.44 1.38 -13.40
CA GLU A 87 4.91 2.33 -14.40
C GLU A 87 4.52 3.77 -14.04
N LEU A 88 3.25 4.00 -13.70
CA LEU A 88 2.79 5.32 -13.25
C LEU A 88 3.46 5.75 -11.93
N ARG A 89 3.68 4.81 -11.00
CA ARG A 89 4.42 5.09 -9.76
C ARG A 89 5.87 5.48 -10.04
N GLU A 90 6.53 4.82 -11.00
CA GLU A 90 7.90 5.19 -11.40
C GLU A 90 7.93 6.59 -12.00
N ASN A 91 6.94 6.96 -12.84
CA ASN A 91 6.83 8.31 -13.36
C ASN A 91 6.65 9.34 -12.23
N SER A 92 5.80 9.05 -11.24
CA SER A 92 5.64 9.91 -10.06
C SER A 92 6.94 10.02 -9.25
N ASN A 93 7.67 8.91 -9.06
CA ASN A 93 8.97 8.92 -8.37
C ASN A 93 10.00 9.78 -9.09
N GLU A 94 10.10 9.71 -10.43
CA GLU A 94 11.01 10.55 -11.20
C GLU A 94 10.59 12.04 -11.13
N GLN A 95 9.29 12.34 -11.13
CA GLN A 95 8.77 13.69 -10.95
C GLN A 95 9.12 14.25 -9.55
N VAL A 96 8.96 13.47 -8.49
CA VAL A 96 9.34 13.85 -7.12
C VAL A 96 10.86 14.00 -6.99
N LYS A 97 11.63 13.10 -7.59
CA LYS A 97 13.10 13.20 -7.64
C LYS A 97 13.54 14.48 -8.33
N ASP A 98 12.93 14.82 -9.46
CA ASP A 98 13.22 16.07 -10.16
C ASP A 98 12.92 17.29 -9.29
N ILE A 99 11.83 17.30 -8.54
CA ILE A 99 11.54 18.37 -7.56
C ILE A 99 12.66 18.44 -6.52
N ILE A 100 12.95 17.33 -5.83
CA ILE A 100 13.87 17.31 -4.68
C ILE A 100 15.29 17.69 -5.10
N THR A 101 15.76 17.22 -6.24
CA THR A 101 17.11 17.53 -6.73
C THR A 101 17.28 19.00 -7.16
N HIS A 102 16.18 19.73 -7.37
CA HIS A 102 16.19 21.15 -7.73
C HIS A 102 15.81 22.10 -6.56
N LEU A 103 15.66 21.58 -5.33
CA LEU A 103 15.31 22.43 -4.17
C LEU A 103 16.41 23.42 -3.77
N GLY A 104 17.66 23.23 -4.22
CA GLY A 104 18.83 24.01 -3.80
C GLY A 104 19.36 23.58 -2.42
N THR A 105 20.51 24.12 -2.05
CA THR A 105 21.26 23.72 -0.82
C THR A 105 21.20 24.75 0.31
N ASN A 106 20.70 25.95 0.08
CA ASN A 106 20.69 27.05 1.03
C ASN A 106 19.27 27.42 1.50
N ASN A 107 18.45 26.42 1.75
CA ASN A 107 17.10 26.63 2.24
C ASN A 107 17.14 27.00 3.74
N PRO A 108 16.27 27.93 4.20
CA PRO A 108 16.18 28.26 5.63
C PRO A 108 15.88 27.02 6.47
N HIS A 109 16.56 26.89 7.62
CA HIS A 109 16.30 25.81 8.57
C HIS A 109 14.83 25.80 9.00
N GLY A 110 14.22 24.60 9.09
CA GLY A 110 12.81 24.40 9.39
C GLY A 110 11.85 24.65 8.21
N SER A 111 12.35 25.08 7.03
CA SER A 111 11.51 25.17 5.84
C SER A 111 11.25 23.80 5.24
N LEU A 112 10.08 23.60 4.60
CA LEU A 112 9.72 22.34 3.91
C LEU A 112 10.81 21.89 2.93
N LYS A 113 11.40 22.85 2.21
CA LYS A 113 12.45 22.55 1.22
C LYS A 113 13.73 22.04 1.89
N GLN A 114 14.12 22.60 3.03
CA GLN A 114 15.28 22.11 3.79
C GLN A 114 14.98 20.71 4.36
N GLN A 115 13.84 20.51 5.03
CA GLN A 115 13.50 19.24 5.65
C GLN A 115 13.47 18.09 4.62
N VAL A 116 12.79 18.29 3.49
CA VAL A 116 12.69 17.31 2.41
C VAL A 116 14.05 17.06 1.77
N GLY A 117 14.80 18.14 1.44
CA GLY A 117 16.11 18.04 0.79
C GLY A 117 17.14 17.34 1.64
N ASP A 118 17.22 17.68 2.94
CA ASP A 118 18.21 17.10 3.85
C ASP A 118 17.92 15.63 4.17
N LEU A 119 16.65 15.23 4.36
CA LEU A 119 16.30 13.81 4.52
C LEU A 119 16.72 13.00 3.29
N TYR A 120 16.47 13.51 2.09
CA TYR A 120 16.90 12.84 0.87
C TYR A 120 18.42 12.76 0.78
N ALA A 121 19.12 13.85 1.00
CA ALA A 121 20.58 13.92 0.93
C ALA A 121 21.26 12.97 1.93
N MET A 122 20.77 12.89 3.16
CA MET A 122 21.27 11.93 4.16
C MET A 122 21.06 10.48 3.72
N GLY A 123 19.92 10.15 3.10
CA GLY A 123 19.65 8.81 2.55
C GLY A 123 20.56 8.46 1.37
N MET A 124 21.04 9.45 0.63
CA MET A 124 21.99 9.29 -0.48
C MET A 124 23.44 9.11 -0.03
N ASP A 125 23.82 9.58 1.17
CA ASP A 125 25.21 9.54 1.67
C ASP A 125 25.60 8.15 2.21
N SER A 126 25.76 7.18 1.31
CA SER A 126 26.18 5.82 1.66
C SER A 126 27.55 5.75 2.36
N LEU A 127 28.45 6.68 2.06
CA LEU A 127 29.76 6.71 2.70
C LEU A 127 29.64 7.03 4.20
N ARG A 128 28.80 7.99 4.53
CA ARG A 128 28.50 8.34 5.92
C ARG A 128 27.77 7.19 6.63
N LEU A 129 26.71 6.63 6.02
CA LEU A 129 25.96 5.52 6.58
C LEU A 129 26.84 4.31 6.89
N ASN A 130 27.74 3.96 5.95
CA ASN A 130 28.68 2.84 6.15
C ASN A 130 29.74 3.14 7.23
N ARG A 131 30.19 4.39 7.36
CA ARG A 131 31.13 4.80 8.41
C ARG A 131 30.46 4.81 9.80
N GLU A 132 29.23 5.26 9.90
CA GLU A 132 28.46 5.28 11.15
C GLU A 132 28.05 3.86 11.60
N GLY A 133 27.73 2.98 10.63
CA GLY A 133 27.38 1.57 10.89
C GLY A 133 26.27 1.44 11.93
N ARG A 134 26.57 0.75 13.05
CA ARG A 134 25.64 0.54 14.17
C ARG A 134 25.63 1.67 15.21
N ALA A 135 26.57 2.61 15.14
CA ALA A 135 26.74 3.66 16.17
C ALA A 135 25.44 4.43 16.51
N PRO A 136 24.56 4.73 15.52
CA PRO A 136 23.28 5.37 15.82
C PRO A 136 22.34 4.59 16.74
N LEU A 137 22.56 3.29 16.95
CA LEU A 137 21.71 2.42 17.78
C LEU A 137 22.25 2.24 19.21
N GLU A 138 23.51 2.58 19.47
CA GLU A 138 24.22 2.14 20.71
C GLU A 138 23.57 2.64 21.99
N ALA A 139 23.13 3.90 22.02
CA ALA A 139 22.49 4.48 23.21
C ALA A 139 21.16 3.79 23.55
N ASP A 140 20.30 3.61 22.55
CA ASP A 140 18.98 3.00 22.74
C ASP A 140 19.09 1.50 23.03
N LEU A 141 20.02 0.80 22.39
CA LEU A 141 20.30 -0.60 22.71
C LEU A 141 20.87 -0.75 24.13
N ALA A 142 21.68 0.18 24.60
CA ALA A 142 22.16 0.19 25.99
C ALA A 142 20.99 0.41 26.96
N MET A 143 20.07 1.33 26.66
CA MET A 143 18.83 1.55 27.44
C MET A 143 18.01 0.26 27.51
N LEU A 144 17.73 -0.40 26.38
CA LEU A 144 16.98 -1.64 26.32
C LEU A 144 17.66 -2.79 27.10
N ASN A 145 18.98 -2.94 26.98
CA ASN A 145 19.73 -3.97 27.65
C ASN A 145 19.81 -3.80 29.19
N ASN A 146 19.82 -2.54 29.66
CA ASN A 146 19.88 -2.22 31.08
C ASN A 146 18.51 -2.13 31.77
N ALA A 147 17.42 -2.19 30.98
CA ALA A 147 16.05 -2.10 31.48
C ALA A 147 15.74 -3.18 32.52
N LYS A 148 14.93 -2.83 33.50
CA LYS A 148 14.38 -3.74 34.53
C LYS A 148 12.92 -4.07 34.21
N ARG A 149 12.35 -5.05 34.88
CA ARG A 149 10.95 -5.46 34.71
C ARG A 149 9.99 -4.28 34.73
N ALA A 150 10.16 -3.35 35.64
CA ALA A 150 9.30 -2.17 35.77
C ALA A 150 9.36 -1.22 34.55
N ASP A 151 10.42 -1.28 33.74
CA ASP A 151 10.62 -0.38 32.60
C ASP A 151 9.98 -0.91 31.33
N PHE A 152 9.59 -2.20 31.26
CA PHE A 152 9.19 -2.82 29.99
C PHE A 152 7.93 -2.20 29.38
N ILE A 153 6.95 -1.82 30.18
CA ILE A 153 5.74 -1.18 29.68
C ILE A 153 6.05 0.21 29.09
N LEU A 154 6.94 0.96 29.74
CA LEU A 154 7.43 2.24 29.23
C LEU A 154 8.16 2.07 27.88
N LEU A 155 8.97 1.01 27.76
CA LEU A 155 9.70 0.71 26.51
C LEU A 155 8.78 0.23 25.40
N ILE A 156 7.73 -0.52 25.71
CA ILE A 156 6.70 -0.90 24.74
C ILE A 156 5.98 0.36 24.23
N ALA A 157 5.55 1.23 25.14
CA ALA A 157 4.92 2.50 24.77
C ALA A 157 5.86 3.38 23.92
N TRP A 158 7.16 3.43 24.27
CA TRP A 158 8.16 4.13 23.45
C TRP A 158 8.25 3.55 22.04
N GLN A 159 8.21 2.22 21.89
CA GLN A 159 8.23 1.60 20.56
C GLN A 159 6.95 1.88 19.74
N HIS A 160 5.80 1.98 20.40
CA HIS A 160 4.55 2.36 19.72
C HIS A 160 4.55 3.81 19.21
N ARG A 161 5.47 4.64 19.68
CA ARG A 161 5.68 5.99 19.13
C ARG A 161 6.55 5.96 17.87
N GLY A 162 6.07 5.27 16.83
CA GLY A 162 6.66 5.28 15.50
C GLY A 162 7.82 4.32 15.25
N ILE A 163 8.16 3.42 16.19
CA ILE A 163 9.21 2.42 16.00
C ILE A 163 8.63 1.09 15.55
N SER A 164 7.77 0.48 16.36
CA SER A 164 7.19 -0.84 16.07
C SER A 164 5.91 -1.09 16.86
N ASP A 165 5.16 -2.11 16.45
CA ASP A 165 3.97 -2.66 17.11
C ASP A 165 4.33 -3.72 18.17
N ALA A 166 5.38 -3.53 18.95
CA ALA A 166 5.89 -4.54 19.88
C ALA A 166 4.77 -5.10 20.79
N PHE A 167 4.57 -6.42 20.78
CA PHE A 167 3.53 -7.19 21.48
C PHE A 167 2.09 -6.96 20.98
N PHE A 168 1.66 -5.74 20.79
CA PHE A 168 0.35 -5.33 20.28
C PHE A 168 0.48 -3.96 19.59
N ASN A 169 -0.57 -3.48 18.94
CA ASN A 169 -0.59 -2.13 18.38
C ASN A 169 -1.67 -1.28 19.08
N SER A 170 -1.45 0.02 19.12
CA SER A 170 -2.44 1.01 19.56
C SER A 170 -2.52 2.15 18.55
N GLN A 171 -3.72 2.63 18.29
CA GLN A 171 -3.98 3.70 17.33
C GLN A 171 -5.22 4.49 17.70
N VAL A 172 -5.27 5.75 17.28
CA VAL A 172 -6.44 6.62 17.43
C VAL A 172 -7.11 6.73 16.07
N MET A 173 -8.39 6.41 16.01
CA MET A 173 -9.22 6.50 14.80
C MET A 173 -10.62 6.96 15.21
N ALA A 174 -11.45 7.32 14.23
CA ALA A 174 -12.87 7.58 14.47
C ALA A 174 -13.53 6.38 15.18
N ASP A 175 -14.40 6.64 16.14
CA ASP A 175 -15.23 5.60 16.74
C ASP A 175 -16.16 5.05 15.67
N LEU A 176 -16.11 3.73 15.46
CA LEU A 176 -16.93 3.06 14.44
C LEU A 176 -18.45 3.29 14.61
N LYS A 177 -18.91 3.60 15.83
CA LYS A 177 -20.34 3.90 16.11
C LYS A 177 -20.65 5.37 16.31
N ASN A 178 -19.62 6.22 16.35
CA ASN A 178 -19.75 7.66 16.44
C ASN A 178 -18.63 8.36 15.67
N SER A 179 -18.78 8.44 14.36
CA SER A 179 -17.79 8.95 13.42
C SER A 179 -17.37 10.41 13.64
N GLU A 180 -17.99 11.12 14.56
CA GLU A 180 -17.62 12.50 14.95
C GLU A 180 -16.53 12.54 16.04
N GLN A 181 -16.28 11.41 16.73
CA GLN A 181 -15.34 11.32 17.85
C GLN A 181 -14.23 10.34 17.57
N ASN A 182 -13.03 10.67 18.05
CA ASN A 182 -11.90 9.75 18.02
C ASN A 182 -11.92 8.82 19.23
N MET A 183 -11.40 7.61 19.05
CA MET A 183 -11.30 6.57 20.07
C MET A 183 -9.93 5.90 20.02
N LEU A 184 -9.43 5.45 21.16
CA LEU A 184 -8.25 4.61 21.24
C LEU A 184 -8.62 3.14 20.97
N TYR A 185 -7.90 2.53 20.04
CA TYR A 185 -8.02 1.12 19.68
C TYR A 185 -6.77 0.35 20.08
N LEU A 186 -6.96 -0.86 20.65
CA LEU A 186 -5.90 -1.83 20.86
C LEU A 186 -6.10 -2.99 19.87
N THR A 187 -5.06 -3.31 19.11
CA THR A 187 -5.14 -4.33 18.07
C THR A 187 -4.01 -5.35 18.22
N GLN A 188 -4.21 -6.53 17.61
CA GLN A 188 -3.13 -7.52 17.50
C GLN A 188 -1.93 -6.92 16.75
N GLY A 189 -0.72 -7.35 17.14
CA GLY A 189 0.52 -6.88 16.55
C GLY A 189 1.69 -7.74 16.99
N GLY A 190 2.90 -7.24 16.81
CA GLY A 190 4.11 -7.81 17.36
C GLY A 190 4.77 -8.90 16.53
N ILE A 191 4.14 -9.43 15.48
CA ILE A 191 4.76 -10.41 14.56
C ILE A 191 5.52 -9.70 13.43
N GLY A 192 6.67 -10.24 13.03
CA GLY A 192 7.55 -9.56 12.06
C GLY A 192 7.39 -10.00 10.62
N MET A 193 6.76 -11.17 10.35
CA MET A 193 6.52 -11.65 8.97
C MET A 193 5.18 -11.19 8.37
N GLY A 194 4.43 -10.33 9.09
CA GLY A 194 3.24 -9.66 8.58
C GLY A 194 1.95 -10.49 8.60
N ASP A 195 2.03 -11.82 8.70
CA ASP A 195 0.86 -12.69 8.85
C ASP A 195 1.17 -13.89 9.73
N ARG A 196 0.12 -14.36 10.47
CA ARG A 196 0.20 -15.53 11.36
C ARG A 196 0.56 -16.82 10.62
N ASP A 197 0.11 -16.96 9.39
CA ASP A 197 0.27 -18.18 8.61
C ASP A 197 1.74 -18.49 8.31
N TYR A 198 2.61 -17.47 8.20
CA TYR A 198 4.06 -17.67 8.10
C TYR A 198 4.67 -18.39 9.31
N TYR A 199 4.01 -18.31 10.48
CA TYR A 199 4.45 -18.99 11.72
C TYR A 199 3.84 -20.37 11.87
N LEU A 200 2.62 -20.60 11.39
CA LEU A 200 1.79 -21.76 11.71
C LEU A 200 1.72 -22.80 10.60
N GLU A 201 1.75 -22.38 9.34
CA GLU A 201 1.68 -23.30 8.20
C GLU A 201 3.03 -23.98 7.92
N ASN A 202 2.96 -25.17 7.27
CA ASN A 202 4.14 -26.00 7.03
C ASN A 202 4.32 -26.35 5.54
N ASP A 203 3.71 -25.62 4.63
CA ASP A 203 4.04 -25.73 3.22
C ASP A 203 5.51 -25.32 2.97
N ALA A 204 6.09 -25.84 1.88
CA ALA A 204 7.52 -25.69 1.61
C ALA A 204 7.98 -24.23 1.51
N ASN A 205 7.13 -23.35 0.95
CA ASN A 205 7.45 -21.92 0.80
C ASN A 205 7.44 -21.22 2.17
N THR A 206 6.41 -21.45 2.98
CA THR A 206 6.29 -20.88 4.33
C THR A 206 7.44 -21.31 5.23
N VAL A 207 7.83 -22.59 5.18
CA VAL A 207 9.00 -23.10 5.93
C VAL A 207 10.28 -22.40 5.50
N LYS A 208 10.49 -22.23 4.18
CA LYS A 208 11.66 -21.50 3.62
C LYS A 208 11.72 -20.06 4.10
N VAL A 209 10.61 -19.33 4.04
CA VAL A 209 10.50 -17.94 4.50
C VAL A 209 10.79 -17.84 6.00
N ARG A 210 10.22 -18.72 6.81
CA ARG A 210 10.45 -18.78 8.28
C ARG A 210 11.92 -19.05 8.62
N GLN A 211 12.60 -19.92 7.88
CA GLN A 211 14.04 -20.16 8.05
C GLN A 211 14.88 -18.95 7.69
N ALA A 212 14.54 -18.27 6.59
CA ALA A 212 15.18 -17.01 6.20
C ALA A 212 15.00 -15.93 7.28
N TYR A 213 13.82 -15.86 7.88
CA TYR A 213 13.52 -14.90 8.96
C TYR A 213 14.37 -15.16 10.21
N VAL A 214 14.52 -16.40 10.65
CA VAL A 214 15.42 -16.74 11.76
C VAL A 214 16.86 -16.32 11.45
N THR A 215 17.33 -16.59 10.23
CA THR A 215 18.68 -16.19 9.78
C THR A 215 18.83 -14.65 9.77
N TYR A 216 17.81 -13.94 9.35
CA TYR A 216 17.76 -12.48 9.39
C TYR A 216 17.89 -11.94 10.80
N ILE A 217 17.12 -12.47 11.76
CA ILE A 217 17.19 -12.06 13.16
C ILE A 217 18.60 -12.28 13.72
N GLU A 218 19.19 -13.48 13.48
CA GLU A 218 20.57 -13.79 13.91
C GLU A 218 21.59 -12.81 13.30
N ARG A 219 21.40 -12.45 12.02
CA ARG A 219 22.28 -11.50 11.32
C ARG A 219 22.19 -10.11 11.92
N LEU A 220 20.99 -9.59 12.18
CA LEU A 220 20.83 -8.28 12.81
C LEU A 220 21.49 -8.19 14.17
N PHE A 221 21.30 -9.19 15.05
CA PHE A 221 21.98 -9.24 16.34
C PHE A 221 23.51 -9.31 16.19
N THR A 222 24.01 -10.01 15.18
CA THR A 222 25.44 -10.06 14.90
C THR A 222 25.99 -8.69 14.47
N LEU A 223 25.25 -7.98 13.61
CA LEU A 223 25.62 -6.65 13.14
C LEU A 223 25.71 -5.62 14.28
N VAL A 224 24.86 -5.74 15.30
CA VAL A 224 24.96 -4.88 16.51
C VAL A 224 25.95 -5.40 17.55
N GLY A 225 26.73 -6.46 17.25
CA GLY A 225 27.86 -6.90 18.07
C GLY A 225 27.61 -8.07 18.99
N TYR A 226 26.48 -8.77 18.87
CA TYR A 226 26.28 -10.02 19.63
C TYR A 226 27.22 -11.12 19.11
N LYS A 227 27.82 -11.89 20.05
CA LYS A 227 28.52 -13.10 19.66
C LYS A 227 27.54 -14.12 19.05
N LYS A 228 27.98 -14.94 18.09
CA LYS A 228 27.16 -15.89 17.34
C LYS A 228 26.22 -16.74 18.22
N GLY A 229 26.70 -17.23 19.36
CA GLY A 229 25.88 -18.03 20.30
C GLY A 229 24.76 -17.21 20.94
N ASN A 230 25.03 -15.95 21.30
CA ASN A 230 24.05 -15.03 21.86
C ASN A 230 23.04 -14.57 20.82
N ALA A 231 23.47 -14.30 19.58
CA ALA A 231 22.57 -13.95 18.48
C ALA A 231 21.55 -15.07 18.21
N LYS A 232 22.00 -16.34 18.18
CA LYS A 232 21.12 -17.51 18.06
C LYS A 232 20.13 -17.65 19.22
N LYS A 233 20.56 -17.35 20.44
CA LYS A 233 19.70 -17.40 21.63
C LYS A 233 18.64 -16.28 21.55
N ALA A 234 19.06 -15.07 21.19
CA ALA A 234 18.16 -13.94 20.99
C ALA A 234 17.12 -14.22 19.89
N ALA A 235 17.54 -14.77 18.74
CA ALA A 235 16.61 -15.17 17.68
C ALA A 235 15.57 -16.20 18.17
N LYS A 236 15.97 -17.18 18.99
CA LYS A 236 15.03 -18.12 19.61
C LYS A 236 14.02 -17.42 20.53
N ASN A 237 14.48 -16.42 21.30
CA ASN A 237 13.62 -15.66 22.20
C ASN A 237 12.60 -14.84 21.42
N VAL A 238 13.02 -14.18 20.32
CA VAL A 238 12.13 -13.47 19.40
C VAL A 238 11.08 -14.42 18.82
N MET A 239 11.51 -15.52 18.20
CA MET A 239 10.60 -16.51 17.61
C MET A 239 9.63 -17.13 18.62
N LYS A 240 10.07 -17.34 19.88
CA LYS A 240 9.18 -17.80 20.94
C LYS A 240 8.02 -16.84 21.18
N ILE A 241 8.30 -15.55 21.23
CA ILE A 241 7.30 -14.50 21.45
C ILE A 241 6.38 -14.38 20.25
N GLU A 242 6.95 -14.23 19.05
CA GLU A 242 6.16 -14.05 17.83
C GLU A 242 5.28 -15.28 17.50
N ASN A 243 5.77 -16.50 17.72
CA ASN A 243 4.94 -17.71 17.57
C ASN A 243 3.76 -17.71 18.55
N ALA A 244 3.98 -17.29 19.82
CA ALA A 244 2.90 -17.24 20.80
C ALA A 244 1.84 -16.20 20.44
N LEU A 245 2.25 -15.06 19.86
CA LEU A 245 1.33 -14.03 19.33
C LEU A 245 0.57 -14.54 18.10
N ALA A 246 1.27 -15.18 17.16
CA ALA A 246 0.67 -15.71 15.94
C ALA A 246 -0.42 -16.78 16.23
N GLN A 247 -0.23 -17.60 17.27
CA GLN A 247 -1.21 -18.64 17.66
C GLN A 247 -2.59 -18.09 18.04
N VAL A 248 -2.65 -16.88 18.57
CA VAL A 248 -3.90 -16.25 19.03
C VAL A 248 -4.39 -15.14 18.12
N ALA A 249 -3.59 -14.73 17.15
CA ALA A 249 -3.98 -13.72 16.20
C ALA A 249 -5.16 -14.21 15.35
N MET A 250 -6.10 -13.32 15.07
CA MET A 250 -7.18 -13.56 14.10
C MET A 250 -6.62 -13.77 12.71
N THR A 251 -7.30 -14.55 11.88
CA THR A 251 -7.00 -14.68 10.45
C THR A 251 -7.36 -13.40 9.71
N ARG A 252 -6.90 -13.26 8.47
CA ARG A 252 -7.25 -12.12 7.61
C ARG A 252 -8.76 -12.03 7.37
N GLU A 253 -9.42 -13.15 7.16
CA GLU A 253 -10.87 -13.21 6.98
C GLU A 253 -11.61 -12.78 8.26
N GLU A 254 -11.16 -13.25 9.43
CA GLU A 254 -11.76 -12.86 10.71
C GLU A 254 -11.63 -11.36 11.00
N THR A 255 -10.49 -10.74 10.58
CA THR A 255 -10.29 -9.28 10.76
C THR A 255 -11.14 -8.41 9.84
N ARG A 256 -11.87 -9.00 8.90
CA ARG A 256 -12.84 -8.28 8.06
C ARG A 256 -14.21 -8.11 8.72
N ASP A 257 -14.50 -8.83 9.79
CA ASP A 257 -15.79 -8.76 10.47
C ASP A 257 -15.78 -7.71 11.60
N TYR A 258 -16.12 -6.47 11.26
CA TYR A 258 -16.17 -5.36 12.22
C TYR A 258 -17.07 -5.63 13.42
N SER A 259 -18.11 -6.47 13.29
CA SER A 259 -18.99 -6.83 14.40
C SER A 259 -18.25 -7.61 15.51
N LYS A 260 -17.22 -8.37 15.13
CA LYS A 260 -16.35 -9.08 16.07
C LYS A 260 -15.24 -8.21 16.63
N LEU A 261 -14.88 -7.13 15.92
CA LEU A 261 -13.77 -6.26 16.30
C LEU A 261 -14.19 -5.18 17.29
N TYR A 262 -15.43 -4.76 17.29
CA TYR A 262 -15.89 -3.65 18.14
C TYR A 262 -16.19 -4.10 19.57
N ASN A 263 -15.16 -4.21 20.40
CA ASN A 263 -15.27 -4.62 21.81
C ASN A 263 -14.88 -3.46 22.73
N LEU A 264 -15.90 -2.67 23.14
CA LEU A 264 -15.70 -1.55 24.06
C LEU A 264 -15.44 -2.07 25.50
N THR A 265 -14.51 -1.42 26.17
CA THR A 265 -14.24 -1.62 27.58
C THR A 265 -13.89 -0.31 28.27
N THR A 266 -14.14 -0.20 29.58
CA THR A 266 -13.65 0.93 30.35
C THR A 266 -12.19 0.72 30.75
N LEU A 267 -11.46 1.81 31.02
CA LEU A 267 -10.08 1.69 31.52
C LEU A 267 -10.01 0.89 32.84
N THR A 268 -11.00 1.02 33.70
CA THR A 268 -11.10 0.25 34.95
C THR A 268 -11.21 -1.25 34.66
N GLN A 269 -12.07 -1.64 33.73
CA GLN A 269 -12.24 -3.05 33.35
C GLN A 269 -10.99 -3.58 32.62
N LEU A 270 -10.38 -2.78 31.73
CA LEU A 270 -9.14 -3.15 31.03
C LEU A 270 -8.01 -3.47 32.02
N LYS A 271 -7.86 -2.67 33.09
CA LYS A 271 -6.89 -2.93 34.15
C LYS A 271 -7.19 -4.22 34.94
N ALA A 272 -8.46 -4.51 35.18
CA ALA A 272 -8.88 -5.72 35.87
C ALA A 272 -8.64 -6.98 35.00
N ASP A 273 -8.94 -6.90 33.70
CA ASP A 273 -8.82 -8.02 32.76
C ASP A 273 -7.36 -8.32 32.40
N TYR A 274 -6.49 -7.29 32.36
CA TYR A 274 -5.11 -7.39 31.92
C TYR A 274 -4.12 -6.78 32.96
N PRO A 275 -4.02 -7.34 34.19
CA PRO A 275 -3.30 -6.72 35.31
C PRO A 275 -1.77 -6.76 35.21
N ASN A 276 -1.18 -7.54 34.27
CA ASN A 276 0.28 -7.54 34.05
C ASN A 276 0.75 -6.42 33.13
N ILE A 277 -0.18 -5.62 32.58
CA ILE A 277 0.11 -4.44 31.79
C ILE A 277 -0.22 -3.21 32.66
N ASP A 278 0.81 -2.43 33.00
CA ASP A 278 0.60 -1.15 33.69
C ASP A 278 0.06 -0.12 32.71
N TRP A 279 -1.26 -0.07 32.59
CA TRP A 279 -1.96 0.81 31.65
C TRP A 279 -1.78 2.30 31.98
N ASP A 280 -1.60 2.67 33.23
CA ASP A 280 -1.34 4.07 33.60
C ASP A 280 0.01 4.53 33.10
N THR A 281 1.04 3.73 33.31
CA THR A 281 2.37 3.97 32.75
C THR A 281 2.35 3.98 31.21
N TYR A 282 1.64 3.03 30.59
CA TYR A 282 1.53 2.94 29.15
C TYR A 282 0.88 4.18 28.53
N LEU A 283 -0.34 4.53 28.98
CA LEU A 283 -1.09 5.69 28.49
C LEU A 283 -0.37 7.02 28.76
N GLY A 284 0.25 7.14 29.95
CA GLY A 284 1.04 8.31 30.31
C GLY A 284 2.24 8.52 29.38
N ALA A 285 2.94 7.43 28.98
CA ALA A 285 4.05 7.49 28.04
C ALA A 285 3.64 7.89 26.63
N LEU A 286 2.41 7.54 26.22
CA LEU A 286 1.80 8.00 24.97
C LEU A 286 1.18 9.40 25.07
N LYS A 287 1.32 10.06 26.23
CA LYS A 287 0.73 11.40 26.52
C LYS A 287 -0.80 11.41 26.47
N LEU A 288 -1.46 10.24 26.54
CA LEU A 288 -2.89 10.11 26.54
C LEU A 288 -3.46 10.41 27.93
N LYS A 289 -4.40 11.35 27.99
CA LYS A 289 -5.08 11.77 29.21
C LYS A 289 -6.59 11.48 29.07
N ASN A 290 -7.26 11.35 30.19
CA ASN A 290 -8.74 11.22 30.24
C ASN A 290 -9.29 10.06 29.41
N VAL A 291 -8.54 8.97 29.27
CA VAL A 291 -9.02 7.77 28.57
C VAL A 291 -10.04 7.04 29.43
N GLU A 292 -11.31 7.15 29.12
CA GLU A 292 -12.40 6.49 29.85
C GLU A 292 -12.76 5.14 29.23
N THR A 293 -12.86 5.12 27.90
CA THR A 293 -13.25 3.95 27.11
C THR A 293 -12.20 3.65 26.03
N ILE A 294 -12.04 2.37 25.74
CA ILE A 294 -11.08 1.85 24.76
C ILE A 294 -11.78 0.75 23.96
N CYS A 295 -11.52 0.66 22.69
CA CYS A 295 -11.97 -0.46 21.88
C CYS A 295 -10.85 -1.48 21.71
N VAL A 296 -11.08 -2.72 22.13
CA VAL A 296 -10.13 -3.83 22.00
C VAL A 296 -10.56 -4.70 20.81
N PHE A 297 -9.91 -4.54 19.67
CA PHE A 297 -10.26 -5.29 18.45
C PHE A 297 -10.07 -6.80 18.62
N GLN A 298 -8.97 -7.22 19.24
CA GLN A 298 -8.67 -8.62 19.43
C GLN A 298 -8.37 -8.94 20.92
N PRO A 299 -9.43 -9.13 21.76
CA PRO A 299 -9.26 -9.39 23.19
C PRO A 299 -8.35 -10.58 23.51
N LYS A 300 -8.40 -11.66 22.69
CA LYS A 300 -7.54 -12.85 22.88
C LYS A 300 -6.06 -12.52 22.71
N SER A 301 -5.72 -11.61 21.79
CA SER A 301 -4.33 -11.20 21.57
C SER A 301 -3.82 -10.37 22.74
N ILE A 302 -4.60 -9.42 23.25
CA ILE A 302 -4.23 -8.62 24.44
C ILE A 302 -4.12 -9.51 25.68
N ALA A 303 -5.04 -10.48 25.85
CA ALA A 303 -4.94 -11.46 26.93
C ALA A 303 -3.65 -12.30 26.87
N LYS A 304 -3.22 -12.69 25.66
CA LYS A 304 -1.95 -13.41 25.46
C LYS A 304 -0.75 -12.52 25.83
N VAL A 305 -0.75 -11.27 25.44
CA VAL A 305 0.29 -10.30 25.82
C VAL A 305 0.36 -10.16 27.35
N ASN A 306 -0.78 -9.98 28.02
CA ASN A 306 -0.88 -9.92 29.46
C ASN A 306 -0.29 -11.19 30.15
N GLU A 307 -0.64 -12.39 29.66
CA GLU A 307 -0.08 -13.65 30.12
C GLU A 307 1.44 -13.68 29.94
N MET A 308 1.92 -13.29 28.76
CA MET A 308 3.35 -13.34 28.41
C MET A 308 4.17 -12.39 29.26
N LEU A 309 3.71 -11.16 29.48
CA LEU A 309 4.41 -10.19 30.33
C LEU A 309 4.51 -10.65 31.78
N GLY A 310 3.56 -11.45 32.28
CA GLY A 310 3.64 -12.09 33.60
C GLY A 310 4.59 -13.27 33.67
N LYS A 311 4.90 -13.96 32.55
CA LYS A 311 5.64 -15.25 32.55
C LYS A 311 7.02 -15.21 31.89
N LEU A 312 7.24 -14.32 30.92
CA LEU A 312 8.51 -14.21 30.19
C LEU A 312 9.65 -13.78 31.12
N LYS A 313 10.85 -14.30 30.86
CA LYS A 313 12.08 -13.83 31.51
C LYS A 313 12.46 -12.46 30.96
N ASP A 314 13.07 -11.62 31.76
CA ASP A 314 13.50 -10.28 31.35
C ASP A 314 14.37 -10.30 30.10
N GLN A 315 15.28 -11.27 29.98
CA GLN A 315 16.13 -11.37 28.78
C GLN A 315 15.33 -11.69 27.51
N GLU A 316 14.24 -12.45 27.61
CA GLU A 316 13.38 -12.77 26.45
C GLU A 316 12.68 -11.50 25.94
N ILE A 317 12.18 -10.67 26.86
CA ILE A 317 11.55 -9.38 26.51
C ILE A 317 12.57 -8.40 25.94
N LYS A 318 13.76 -8.29 26.55
CA LYS A 318 14.85 -7.44 26.06
C LYS A 318 15.29 -7.80 24.65
N ASP A 319 15.52 -9.08 24.38
CA ASP A 319 15.91 -9.55 23.05
C ASP A 319 14.83 -9.23 22.01
N TYR A 320 13.55 -9.42 22.37
CA TYR A 320 12.46 -9.10 21.47
C TYR A 320 12.35 -7.59 21.19
N LEU A 321 12.36 -6.74 22.21
CA LEU A 321 12.30 -5.29 22.03
C LEU A 321 13.53 -4.77 21.28
N ALA A 322 14.72 -5.29 21.56
CA ALA A 322 15.92 -4.94 20.82
C ALA A 322 15.82 -5.33 19.33
N PHE A 323 15.31 -6.54 19.03
CA PHE A 323 15.08 -6.94 17.64
C PHE A 323 14.11 -6.01 16.93
N LYS A 324 12.95 -5.70 17.53
CA LYS A 324 11.96 -4.79 16.94
C LYS A 324 12.58 -3.41 16.62
N TYR A 325 13.40 -2.89 17.54
CA TYR A 325 14.11 -1.61 17.35
C TYR A 325 15.14 -1.68 16.20
N ILE A 326 16.02 -2.70 16.20
CA ILE A 326 17.04 -2.88 15.16
C ILE A 326 16.39 -3.07 13.79
N ASN A 327 15.32 -3.88 13.73
CA ASN A 327 14.58 -4.11 12.49
C ASN A 327 13.98 -2.81 11.92
N ALA A 328 13.39 -1.96 12.78
CA ALA A 328 12.84 -0.67 12.38
C ALA A 328 13.90 0.30 11.81
N ALA A 329 15.14 0.20 12.30
CA ALA A 329 16.25 1.04 11.88
C ALA A 329 17.00 0.52 10.64
N SER A 330 16.87 -0.78 10.31
CA SER A 330 17.76 -1.51 9.40
C SER A 330 17.92 -0.86 8.01
N ASN A 331 16.89 -0.23 7.47
CA ASN A 331 16.93 0.46 6.17
C ASN A 331 17.56 1.86 6.21
N TYR A 332 17.96 2.35 7.38
CA TYR A 332 18.48 3.71 7.59
C TYR A 332 19.91 3.70 8.12
N LEU A 333 20.59 2.55 8.04
CA LEU A 333 21.95 2.31 8.53
C LEU A 333 22.89 1.93 7.36
N SER A 334 24.00 1.23 7.67
CA SER A 334 24.95 0.78 6.65
C SER A 334 24.36 -0.24 5.69
N ASP A 335 25.04 -0.42 4.55
CA ASP A 335 24.65 -1.36 3.50
C ASP A 335 24.49 -2.81 4.02
N ASP A 336 25.22 -3.22 5.07
CA ASP A 336 25.10 -4.56 5.67
C ASP A 336 23.72 -4.79 6.32
N PHE A 337 23.16 -3.78 7.01
CA PHE A 337 21.83 -3.83 7.60
C PHE A 337 20.75 -3.80 6.52
N GLU A 338 20.91 -2.92 5.56
CA GLU A 338 20.01 -2.81 4.43
C GLU A 338 19.97 -4.08 3.60
N GLN A 339 21.14 -4.67 3.31
CA GLN A 339 21.23 -5.94 2.59
C GLN A 339 20.59 -7.09 3.38
N ALA A 340 20.71 -7.10 4.71
CA ALA A 340 20.03 -8.09 5.54
C ALA A 340 18.50 -7.97 5.41
N ASN A 341 17.97 -6.74 5.46
CA ASN A 341 16.55 -6.46 5.29
C ASN A 341 16.06 -6.87 3.90
N PHE A 342 16.78 -6.50 2.85
CA PHE A 342 16.47 -6.87 1.47
C PHE A 342 16.45 -8.41 1.27
N ASP A 343 17.43 -9.13 1.80
CA ASP A 343 17.52 -10.59 1.68
C ASP A 343 16.31 -11.29 2.28
N MET A 344 15.76 -10.75 3.37
CA MET A 344 14.57 -11.29 4.02
C MET A 344 13.28 -10.84 3.33
N PHE A 345 12.97 -9.56 3.36
CA PHE A 345 11.64 -9.05 2.99
C PHE A 345 11.42 -8.89 1.48
N SER A 346 12.49 -8.70 0.73
CA SER A 346 12.40 -8.56 -0.73
C SER A 346 12.76 -9.86 -1.44
N ARG A 347 13.91 -10.47 -1.14
CA ARG A 347 14.36 -11.66 -1.87
C ARG A 347 13.61 -12.93 -1.42
N ALA A 348 13.61 -13.23 -0.11
CA ALA A 348 13.04 -14.49 0.37
C ALA A 348 11.50 -14.50 0.30
N MET A 349 10.84 -13.36 0.62
CA MET A 349 9.37 -13.29 0.64
C MET A 349 8.75 -13.01 -0.73
N SER A 350 9.35 -12.15 -1.56
CA SER A 350 8.71 -11.70 -2.81
C SER A 350 9.50 -12.01 -4.09
N GLY A 351 10.68 -12.63 -3.98
CA GLY A 351 11.45 -13.12 -5.14
C GLY A 351 12.26 -12.07 -5.87
N LYS A 352 12.41 -10.84 -5.35
CA LYS A 352 13.28 -9.82 -5.95
C LYS A 352 14.73 -10.30 -5.95
N GLN A 353 15.46 -10.02 -7.03
CA GLN A 353 16.86 -10.44 -7.16
C GLN A 353 17.85 -9.33 -6.82
N VAL A 354 17.48 -8.08 -7.10
CA VAL A 354 18.32 -6.89 -6.91
C VAL A 354 17.52 -5.85 -6.12
N ASN A 355 18.21 -5.11 -5.24
CA ASN A 355 17.57 -4.01 -4.51
C ASN A 355 17.34 -2.81 -5.44
N GLN A 356 16.37 -1.98 -5.11
CA GLN A 356 16.14 -0.74 -5.84
C GLN A 356 17.33 0.21 -5.74
N PRO A 357 17.58 1.07 -6.75
CA PRO A 357 18.61 2.09 -6.69
C PRO A 357 18.51 2.95 -5.43
N ARG A 358 19.63 3.38 -4.86
CA ARG A 358 19.67 4.16 -3.62
C ARG A 358 18.78 5.40 -3.67
N TRP A 359 18.74 6.11 -4.80
CA TRP A 359 17.92 7.30 -4.92
C TRP A 359 16.41 7.03 -4.69
N LYS A 360 15.87 5.88 -5.15
CA LYS A 360 14.47 5.50 -4.89
C LYS A 360 14.22 5.23 -3.41
N ARG A 361 15.14 4.53 -2.77
CA ARG A 361 15.07 4.22 -1.34
C ARG A 361 15.18 5.48 -0.47
N ALA A 362 16.09 6.38 -0.83
CA ALA A 362 16.23 7.69 -0.17
C ALA A 362 15.01 8.58 -0.40
N LEU A 363 14.39 8.54 -1.60
CA LEU A 363 13.18 9.28 -1.95
C LEU A 363 11.96 8.86 -1.11
N ASN A 364 11.85 7.57 -0.81
CA ASN A 364 10.71 7.05 -0.04
C ASN A 364 10.63 7.66 1.37
N VAL A 365 11.74 8.13 1.93
CA VAL A 365 11.76 8.62 3.31
C VAL A 365 11.06 9.98 3.46
N PRO A 366 11.41 11.05 2.72
CA PRO A 366 10.63 12.28 2.75
C PRO A 366 9.20 12.08 2.24
N ASN A 367 8.95 11.19 1.26
CA ASN A 367 7.59 10.86 0.81
C ASN A 367 6.73 10.27 1.93
N MET A 368 7.30 9.46 2.80
CA MET A 368 6.58 8.81 3.89
C MET A 368 6.43 9.73 5.11
N LEU A 369 7.47 10.47 5.47
CA LEU A 369 7.53 11.23 6.73
C LEU A 369 7.04 12.68 6.58
N LEU A 370 7.19 13.27 5.39
CA LEU A 370 6.81 14.64 5.06
C LEU A 370 5.91 14.65 3.82
N GLY A 371 4.97 13.70 3.77
CA GLY A 371 4.25 13.35 2.56
C GLY A 371 3.46 14.51 1.94
N GLU A 372 2.75 15.30 2.75
CA GLU A 372 2.02 16.46 2.24
C GLU A 372 2.94 17.64 1.89
N ALA A 373 4.11 17.78 2.55
CA ALA A 373 5.11 18.77 2.16
C ALA A 373 5.65 18.47 0.75
N VAL A 374 5.96 17.19 0.47
CA VAL A 374 6.32 16.74 -0.88
C VAL A 374 5.14 16.93 -1.84
N GLY A 375 3.92 16.61 -1.40
CA GLY A 375 2.68 16.76 -2.16
C GLY A 375 2.41 18.19 -2.60
N GLN A 376 2.64 19.17 -1.73
CA GLN A 376 2.52 20.58 -2.07
C GLN A 376 3.45 20.98 -3.22
N LEU A 377 4.71 20.59 -3.15
CA LEU A 377 5.68 20.83 -4.21
C LEU A 377 5.33 20.09 -5.52
N TYR A 378 4.73 18.88 -5.39
CA TYR A 378 4.33 18.06 -6.51
C TYR A 378 3.18 18.68 -7.32
N VAL A 379 2.12 19.13 -6.65
CA VAL A 379 0.94 19.66 -7.34
C VAL A 379 1.19 21.00 -7.99
N GLU A 380 2.06 21.83 -7.40
CA GLU A 380 2.48 23.10 -8.00
C GLU A 380 3.07 22.91 -9.42
N LYS A 381 3.72 21.75 -9.68
CA LYS A 381 4.43 21.49 -10.93
C LYS A 381 3.69 20.53 -11.87
N TYR A 382 2.98 19.51 -11.34
CA TYR A 382 2.54 18.36 -12.11
C TYR A 382 1.02 18.13 -12.14
N PHE A 383 0.22 18.98 -11.49
CA PHE A 383 -1.23 18.78 -11.48
C PHE A 383 -2.01 20.01 -12.01
N PRO A 384 -2.45 19.99 -13.29
CA PRO A 384 -3.24 21.08 -13.87
C PRO A 384 -4.65 21.15 -13.29
N ALA A 385 -5.16 22.38 -13.07
CA ALA A 385 -6.53 22.61 -12.58
C ALA A 385 -7.62 22.02 -13.52
N GLU A 386 -7.35 21.95 -14.83
CA GLU A 386 -8.24 21.34 -15.84
C GLU A 386 -8.50 19.86 -15.53
N SER A 387 -7.47 19.11 -15.07
CA SER A 387 -7.61 17.70 -14.70
C SER A 387 -8.58 17.50 -13.54
N LYS A 388 -8.51 18.36 -12.51
CA LYS A 388 -9.46 18.34 -11.37
C LYS A 388 -10.90 18.50 -11.84
N LYS A 389 -11.16 19.44 -12.75
CA LYS A 389 -12.50 19.71 -13.28
C LYS A 389 -13.06 18.53 -14.08
N LYS A 390 -12.28 17.97 -15.01
CA LYS A 390 -12.72 16.81 -15.80
C LYS A 390 -12.96 15.59 -14.94
N MET A 391 -12.10 15.38 -13.94
CA MET A 391 -12.27 14.29 -12.98
C MET A 391 -13.57 14.44 -12.17
N GLN A 392 -13.94 15.65 -11.73
CA GLN A 392 -15.22 15.89 -11.05
C GLN A 392 -16.40 15.50 -11.94
N GLN A 393 -16.37 15.81 -13.23
CA GLN A 393 -17.42 15.42 -14.19
C GLN A 393 -17.56 13.89 -14.29
N LEU A 394 -16.43 13.17 -14.33
CA LEU A 394 -16.45 11.70 -14.34
C LEU A 394 -17.08 11.16 -13.06
N VAL A 395 -16.69 11.67 -11.90
CA VAL A 395 -17.27 11.28 -10.60
C VAL A 395 -18.79 11.51 -10.58
N ASP A 396 -19.25 12.68 -11.04
CA ASP A 396 -20.68 13.01 -11.08
C ASP A 396 -21.46 12.06 -12.01
N ASN A 397 -20.91 11.73 -13.17
CA ASN A 397 -21.53 10.79 -14.12
C ASN A 397 -21.61 9.37 -13.55
N LEU A 398 -20.55 8.90 -12.88
CA LEU A 398 -20.56 7.58 -12.24
C LEU A 398 -21.53 7.53 -11.07
N LYS A 399 -21.65 8.62 -10.30
CA LYS A 399 -22.61 8.74 -9.21
C LYS A 399 -24.05 8.60 -9.71
N VAL A 400 -24.38 9.22 -10.85
CA VAL A 400 -25.68 9.05 -11.52
C VAL A 400 -25.89 7.59 -11.92
N ALA A 401 -24.90 6.97 -12.59
CA ALA A 401 -25.01 5.58 -13.05
C ALA A 401 -25.17 4.59 -11.88
N LEU A 402 -24.43 4.77 -10.77
CA LEU A 402 -24.60 3.93 -9.58
C LEU A 402 -25.98 4.13 -8.94
N GLY A 403 -26.50 5.36 -8.94
CA GLY A 403 -27.87 5.63 -8.50
C GLY A 403 -28.93 4.91 -9.33
N GLU A 404 -28.75 4.87 -10.66
CA GLU A 404 -29.63 4.11 -11.58
C GLU A 404 -29.57 2.60 -11.28
N HIS A 405 -28.36 2.05 -11.06
CA HIS A 405 -28.17 0.64 -10.69
C HIS A 405 -28.90 0.34 -9.38
N ILE A 406 -28.68 1.11 -8.31
CA ILE A 406 -29.34 0.92 -7.01
C ILE A 406 -30.87 0.96 -7.17
N ALA A 407 -31.41 1.96 -7.90
CA ALA A 407 -32.83 2.07 -8.15
C ALA A 407 -33.39 0.86 -8.91
N GLY A 408 -32.62 0.32 -9.87
CA GLY A 408 -32.99 -0.80 -10.71
C GLY A 408 -32.85 -2.19 -10.07
N LEU A 409 -32.21 -2.36 -8.90
CA LEU A 409 -32.02 -3.66 -8.27
C LEU A 409 -33.34 -4.36 -7.99
N THR A 410 -33.47 -5.61 -8.38
CA THR A 410 -34.69 -6.41 -8.15
C THR A 410 -34.69 -7.16 -6.82
N TRP A 411 -33.50 -7.40 -6.26
CA TRP A 411 -33.32 -8.16 -5.02
C TRP A 411 -33.37 -7.29 -3.75
N MET A 412 -33.22 -5.95 -3.86
CA MET A 412 -33.16 -5.02 -2.75
C MET A 412 -34.54 -4.36 -2.52
N SER A 413 -34.99 -4.29 -1.27
CA SER A 413 -36.25 -3.66 -0.88
C SER A 413 -36.24 -2.14 -1.11
N PRO A 414 -37.43 -1.51 -1.28
CA PRO A 414 -37.51 -0.05 -1.44
C PRO A 414 -36.91 0.72 -0.25
N LYS A 415 -37.02 0.20 0.98
CA LYS A 415 -36.47 0.83 2.19
C LYS A 415 -34.94 0.90 2.11
N THR A 416 -34.29 -0.20 1.82
CA THR A 416 -32.82 -0.27 1.73
C THR A 416 -32.29 0.54 0.54
N LYS A 417 -33.01 0.57 -0.60
CA LYS A 417 -32.65 1.43 -1.75
C LYS A 417 -32.63 2.92 -1.37
N VAL A 418 -33.64 3.39 -0.62
CA VAL A 418 -33.68 4.80 -0.18
C VAL A 418 -32.44 5.12 0.67
N ASN A 419 -32.09 4.27 1.64
CA ASN A 419 -30.90 4.48 2.47
C ASN A 419 -29.61 4.41 1.64
N ALA A 420 -29.52 3.50 0.68
CA ALA A 420 -28.37 3.39 -0.22
C ALA A 420 -28.20 4.66 -1.09
N LEU A 421 -29.31 5.22 -1.61
CA LEU A 421 -29.27 6.47 -2.36
C LEU A 421 -28.92 7.67 -1.48
N VAL A 422 -29.38 7.71 -0.23
CA VAL A 422 -28.96 8.74 0.75
C VAL A 422 -27.45 8.64 0.96
N LYS A 423 -26.91 7.44 1.19
CA LYS A 423 -25.47 7.22 1.37
C LYS A 423 -24.67 7.62 0.13
N LEU A 424 -25.09 7.22 -1.06
CA LEU A 424 -24.44 7.60 -2.31
C LEU A 424 -24.41 9.13 -2.49
N ASN A 425 -25.51 9.82 -2.19
CA ASN A 425 -25.62 11.26 -2.35
C ASN A 425 -24.77 12.05 -1.33
N SER A 426 -24.46 11.45 -0.18
CA SER A 426 -23.64 12.07 0.88
C SER A 426 -22.13 11.77 0.75
N PHE A 427 -21.67 11.10 -0.30
CA PHE A 427 -20.23 10.91 -0.52
C PHE A 427 -19.49 12.25 -0.55
N THR A 428 -18.50 12.38 0.32
CA THR A 428 -17.47 13.40 0.21
C THR A 428 -16.48 12.98 -0.89
N VAL A 429 -16.16 13.90 -1.80
CA VAL A 429 -15.29 13.64 -2.96
C VAL A 429 -14.03 14.47 -2.84
N LYS A 430 -12.87 13.82 -2.74
CA LYS A 430 -11.54 14.42 -2.65
C LYS A 430 -10.77 14.17 -3.94
N ILE A 431 -10.35 15.21 -4.66
CA ILE A 431 -9.67 15.11 -5.96
C ILE A 431 -8.39 15.94 -5.96
N GLY A 432 -7.29 15.28 -6.28
CA GLY A 432 -5.99 15.89 -6.54
C GLY A 432 -5.18 16.14 -5.27
N TYR A 433 -5.59 17.06 -4.43
CA TYR A 433 -4.85 17.49 -3.24
C TYR A 433 -5.76 18.16 -2.20
N PRO A 434 -5.33 18.21 -0.91
CA PRO A 434 -6.10 18.83 0.17
C PRO A 434 -6.14 20.37 0.03
N ASP A 435 -7.25 20.98 0.44
CA ASP A 435 -7.36 22.45 0.47
C ASP A 435 -6.53 23.07 1.60
N LYS A 436 -6.27 22.30 2.68
CA LYS A 436 -5.45 22.69 3.82
C LYS A 436 -4.30 21.69 3.98
N TRP A 437 -3.08 22.18 3.86
CA TRP A 437 -1.88 21.38 4.05
C TRP A 437 -1.55 21.17 5.52
N ARG A 438 -0.99 20.00 5.82
CA ARG A 438 -0.46 19.69 7.13
C ARG A 438 0.80 20.53 7.40
N ASP A 439 0.92 21.03 8.63
CA ASP A 439 2.11 21.75 9.12
C ASP A 439 3.16 20.74 9.63
N TYR A 440 4.38 20.87 9.13
CA TYR A 440 5.56 20.10 9.52
C TYR A 440 6.64 20.96 10.19
N SER A 441 6.34 22.22 10.52
CA SER A 441 7.31 23.17 11.08
C SER A 441 7.91 22.72 12.41
N ASP A 442 7.21 21.86 13.16
CA ASP A 442 7.66 21.28 14.42
C ASP A 442 8.68 20.16 14.26
N ILE A 443 8.91 19.67 13.05
CA ILE A 443 9.87 18.59 12.80
C ILE A 443 11.25 19.21 12.56
N ASP A 444 12.18 18.95 13.49
CA ASP A 444 13.55 19.43 13.39
C ASP A 444 14.43 18.39 12.67
N ILE A 445 14.67 18.59 11.36
CA ILE A 445 15.60 17.80 10.56
C ILE A 445 16.97 18.48 10.57
N ASP A 446 17.95 17.82 11.20
CA ASP A 446 19.31 18.32 11.36
C ASP A 446 20.33 17.34 10.74
N PRO A 447 21.00 17.73 9.64
CA PRO A 447 22.02 16.89 9.00
C PRO A 447 23.23 16.55 9.89
N ALA A 448 23.45 17.28 11.00
CA ALA A 448 24.51 16.94 11.96
C ALA A 448 24.22 15.63 12.73
N ARG A 449 22.96 15.31 12.94
CA ARG A 449 22.52 14.04 13.54
C ARG A 449 22.58 12.89 12.53
N SER A 450 22.61 11.64 13.02
CA SER A 450 22.54 10.47 12.15
C SER A 450 21.22 10.42 11.34
N TYR A 451 21.23 9.74 10.21
CA TYR A 451 20.02 9.56 9.40
C TYR A 451 18.90 8.87 10.19
N TRP A 452 19.21 7.77 10.89
CA TRP A 452 18.24 7.09 11.75
C TRP A 452 17.65 8.03 12.83
N SER A 453 18.47 8.85 13.48
CA SER A 453 17.97 9.79 14.49
C SER A 453 16.94 10.78 13.94
N ASN A 454 17.17 11.31 12.73
CA ASN A 454 16.19 12.20 12.07
C ASN A 454 14.91 11.45 11.67
N VAL A 455 15.04 10.25 11.11
CA VAL A 455 13.90 9.40 10.77
C VAL A 455 13.07 9.04 12.01
N LEU A 456 13.73 8.64 13.09
CA LEU A 456 13.06 8.29 14.34
C LEU A 456 12.32 9.49 14.95
N GLN A 457 12.94 10.68 14.95
CA GLN A 457 12.31 11.89 15.44
C GLN A 457 11.05 12.24 14.63
N ALA A 458 11.13 12.19 13.30
CA ALA A 458 9.97 12.44 12.45
C ALA A 458 8.84 11.40 12.67
N ARG A 459 9.19 10.12 12.88
CA ARG A 459 8.21 9.07 13.21
C ARG A 459 7.56 9.30 14.58
N ILE A 460 8.34 9.70 15.58
CA ILE A 460 7.80 10.04 16.92
C ILE A 460 6.85 11.23 16.82
N HIS A 461 7.21 12.25 16.05
CA HIS A 461 6.34 13.39 15.81
C HIS A 461 5.02 12.95 15.16
N GLU A 462 5.06 12.08 14.15
CA GLU A 462 3.88 11.52 13.52
C GLU A 462 3.00 10.77 14.52
N ALA A 463 3.59 9.86 15.29
CA ALA A 463 2.86 9.09 16.29
C ALA A 463 2.25 9.99 17.40
N ASP A 464 2.99 10.99 17.87
CA ASP A 464 2.49 11.97 18.84
C ASP A 464 1.32 12.78 18.27
N TYR A 465 1.38 13.15 16.98
CA TYR A 465 0.27 13.79 16.29
C TYR A 465 -0.97 12.88 16.28
N GLU A 466 -0.83 11.62 15.87
CA GLU A 466 -1.93 10.65 15.83
C GLU A 466 -2.56 10.46 17.23
N TYR A 467 -1.76 10.24 18.25
CA TYR A 467 -2.28 10.11 19.62
C TYR A 467 -2.95 11.39 20.11
N SER A 468 -2.46 12.57 19.70
CA SER A 468 -3.05 13.86 20.08
C SER A 468 -4.46 14.08 19.50
N GLN A 469 -4.90 13.26 18.56
CA GLN A 469 -6.26 13.38 18.00
C GLN A 469 -7.34 12.82 18.94
N LEU A 470 -6.98 12.00 19.95
CA LEU A 470 -7.96 11.33 20.82
C LEU A 470 -8.96 12.31 21.48
N ASP A 471 -8.47 13.46 21.95
CA ASP A 471 -9.31 14.47 22.61
C ASP A 471 -9.91 15.52 21.64
N LYS A 472 -9.86 15.24 20.32
CA LYS A 472 -10.35 16.16 19.29
C LYS A 472 -11.51 15.52 18.50
N PRO A 473 -12.40 16.32 17.91
CA PRO A 473 -13.32 15.84 16.89
C PRO A 473 -12.56 15.22 15.72
N VAL A 474 -13.20 14.29 15.01
CA VAL A 474 -12.62 13.71 13.80
C VAL A 474 -12.43 14.78 12.73
N ASP A 475 -11.22 14.89 12.20
CA ASP A 475 -10.90 15.79 11.08
C ASP A 475 -11.28 15.13 9.75
N LYS A 476 -12.48 15.46 9.24
CA LYS A 476 -12.99 14.93 7.96
C LYS A 476 -12.28 15.55 6.73
N ASP A 477 -11.51 16.63 6.89
CA ASP A 477 -10.72 17.23 5.81
C ASP A 477 -9.38 16.51 5.60
N ARG A 478 -8.96 15.69 6.57
CA ARG A 478 -7.72 14.92 6.50
C ARG A 478 -7.70 13.97 5.31
N TRP A 479 -6.55 13.93 4.61
CA TRP A 479 -6.28 12.97 3.54
C TRP A 479 -5.45 11.79 4.07
N TRP A 480 -5.82 10.56 3.67
CA TRP A 480 -5.09 9.34 4.04
C TRP A 480 -4.02 8.96 3.03
N MET A 481 -4.02 9.60 1.86
CA MET A 481 -3.00 9.46 0.83
C MET A 481 -2.51 10.82 0.39
N THR A 482 -1.21 10.92 0.12
CA THR A 482 -0.59 12.16 -0.36
C THR A 482 -0.85 12.37 -1.86
N PRO A 483 -0.79 13.60 -2.38
CA PRO A 483 -1.06 13.90 -3.79
C PRO A 483 -0.20 13.13 -4.80
N GLN A 484 1.06 12.80 -4.44
CA GLN A 484 1.98 12.03 -5.28
C GLN A 484 1.79 10.51 -5.16
N THR A 485 0.79 10.04 -4.42
CA THR A 485 0.45 8.62 -4.31
C THR A 485 -0.33 8.16 -5.54
N VAL A 486 0.16 7.09 -6.19
CA VAL A 486 -0.57 6.41 -7.28
C VAL A 486 -1.49 5.37 -6.67
N ASN A 487 -2.65 5.80 -6.23
CA ASN A 487 -3.73 4.98 -5.68
C ASN A 487 -5.00 5.83 -5.51
N ALA A 488 -6.08 5.20 -5.02
CA ALA A 488 -7.33 5.81 -4.59
C ALA A 488 -7.83 5.12 -3.32
N TYR A 489 -8.83 5.65 -2.65
CA TYR A 489 -9.45 4.97 -1.49
C TYR A 489 -10.89 5.41 -1.25
N TYR A 490 -11.66 4.53 -0.61
CA TYR A 490 -12.88 4.83 0.11
C TYR A 490 -12.63 4.73 1.62
N GLU A 491 -13.07 5.74 2.39
CA GLU A 491 -12.99 5.75 3.86
C GLU A 491 -14.40 5.67 4.47
N PRO A 492 -14.78 4.55 5.10
CA PRO A 492 -16.12 4.32 5.59
C PRO A 492 -16.54 5.26 6.74
N SER A 493 -15.61 5.65 7.62
CA SER A 493 -15.91 6.49 8.80
C SER A 493 -16.22 7.95 8.45
N SER A 494 -15.85 8.40 7.26
CA SER A 494 -16.19 9.72 6.72
C SER A 494 -17.07 9.66 5.46
N ASN A 495 -17.40 8.45 4.99
CA ASN A 495 -18.14 8.20 3.76
C ASN A 495 -17.56 9.00 2.58
N GLU A 496 -16.26 8.86 2.36
CA GLU A 496 -15.52 9.62 1.36
C GLU A 496 -14.78 8.75 0.35
N ILE A 497 -14.65 9.27 -0.87
CA ILE A 497 -13.80 8.73 -1.94
C ILE A 497 -12.70 9.74 -2.27
N CYS A 498 -11.49 9.25 -2.46
CA CYS A 498 -10.32 10.10 -2.69
C CYS A 498 -9.49 9.62 -3.88
N PHE A 499 -9.10 10.58 -4.73
CA PHE A 499 -8.28 10.36 -5.93
C PHE A 499 -7.10 11.34 -5.94
N PRO A 500 -5.93 10.95 -5.42
CA PRO A 500 -4.71 11.76 -5.44
C PRO A 500 -4.28 12.18 -6.85
N ALA A 501 -3.55 13.29 -6.95
CA ALA A 501 -3.13 13.86 -8.24
C ALA A 501 -2.35 12.88 -9.11
N ALA A 502 -1.50 12.03 -8.51
CA ALA A 502 -0.62 11.15 -9.27
C ALA A 502 -1.33 10.04 -10.04
N ILE A 503 -2.52 9.55 -9.58
CA ILE A 503 -3.28 8.56 -10.36
C ILE A 503 -3.99 9.19 -11.56
N LEU A 504 -4.17 10.51 -11.57
CA LEU A 504 -4.88 11.26 -12.60
C LEU A 504 -3.97 11.62 -13.78
N GLN A 505 -3.20 10.64 -14.25
CA GLN A 505 -2.27 10.73 -15.38
C GLN A 505 -2.37 9.48 -16.27
N PRO A 506 -1.91 9.55 -17.54
CA PRO A 506 -1.87 8.36 -18.40
C PRO A 506 -1.06 7.20 -17.78
N PRO A 507 -1.52 5.93 -17.95
CA PRO A 507 -2.62 5.48 -18.79
C PRO A 507 -3.99 5.45 -18.11
N TYR A 508 -4.13 5.93 -16.87
CA TYR A 508 -5.39 5.88 -16.10
C TYR A 508 -6.33 7.00 -16.49
N PHE A 509 -5.81 8.22 -16.65
CA PHE A 509 -6.57 9.39 -17.04
C PHE A 509 -5.77 10.23 -18.03
N ASP A 510 -6.35 10.48 -19.19
CA ASP A 510 -5.83 11.44 -20.16
C ASP A 510 -6.98 12.40 -20.57
N PRO A 511 -6.89 13.70 -20.25
CA PRO A 511 -7.92 14.66 -20.61
C PRO A 511 -8.10 14.83 -22.12
N THR A 512 -7.19 14.27 -22.95
CA THR A 512 -7.24 14.31 -24.42
C THR A 512 -7.66 12.99 -25.05
N ALA A 513 -7.76 11.90 -24.25
CA ALA A 513 -8.22 10.60 -24.72
C ALA A 513 -9.75 10.58 -24.90
N ASP A 514 -10.22 9.57 -25.64
CA ASP A 514 -11.64 9.33 -25.85
C ASP A 514 -12.34 8.81 -24.57
N ASP A 515 -13.67 8.95 -24.53
CA ASP A 515 -14.48 8.54 -23.36
C ASP A 515 -14.29 7.05 -23.05
N ALA A 516 -14.31 6.17 -24.05
CA ALA A 516 -14.14 4.74 -23.86
C ALA A 516 -12.84 4.42 -23.08
N SER A 517 -11.75 5.12 -23.37
CA SER A 517 -10.47 4.96 -22.70
C SER A 517 -10.51 5.46 -21.26
N ASN A 518 -11.05 6.67 -21.01
CA ASN A 518 -11.10 7.21 -19.65
C ASN A 518 -12.11 6.48 -18.76
N TYR A 519 -13.30 6.13 -19.29
CA TYR A 519 -14.27 5.34 -18.51
C TYR A 519 -13.79 3.89 -18.29
N GLY A 520 -13.11 3.27 -19.26
CA GLY A 520 -12.53 1.95 -19.09
C GLY A 520 -11.38 1.88 -18.08
N ALA A 521 -10.65 2.99 -17.89
CA ALA A 521 -9.52 3.09 -16.95
C ALA A 521 -9.94 3.78 -15.64
N ILE A 522 -9.74 5.10 -15.52
CA ILE A 522 -10.02 5.83 -14.27
C ILE A 522 -11.50 5.75 -13.88
N GLY A 523 -12.41 5.67 -14.85
CA GLY A 523 -13.84 5.52 -14.57
C GLY A 523 -14.13 4.24 -13.78
N VAL A 524 -13.49 3.12 -14.12
CA VAL A 524 -13.64 1.88 -13.35
C VAL A 524 -13.03 2.03 -11.95
N VAL A 525 -11.92 2.74 -11.79
CA VAL A 525 -11.33 3.03 -10.47
C VAL A 525 -12.28 3.88 -9.63
N ILE A 526 -12.90 4.93 -10.21
CA ILE A 526 -13.91 5.75 -9.52
C ILE A 526 -15.08 4.88 -9.06
N GLY A 527 -15.63 4.07 -9.96
CA GLY A 527 -16.73 3.16 -9.66
C GLY A 527 -16.37 2.11 -8.60
N HIS A 528 -15.12 1.63 -8.59
CA HIS A 528 -14.56 0.73 -7.59
C HIS A 528 -14.60 1.39 -6.19
N GLU A 529 -14.06 2.61 -6.04
CA GLU A 529 -14.10 3.32 -4.76
C GLU A 529 -15.53 3.64 -4.31
N MET A 530 -16.41 4.02 -5.22
CA MET A 530 -17.83 4.22 -4.89
C MET A 530 -18.49 2.91 -4.41
N THR A 531 -18.13 1.78 -5.03
CA THR A 531 -18.70 0.48 -4.69
C THR A 531 -18.21 -0.02 -3.35
N HIS A 532 -17.01 0.37 -2.88
CA HIS A 532 -16.56 0.10 -1.52
C HIS A 532 -17.50 0.65 -0.46
N GLY A 533 -18.25 1.72 -0.72
CA GLY A 533 -19.32 2.16 0.17
C GLY A 533 -20.45 1.14 0.37
N PHE A 534 -20.52 0.13 -0.49
CA PHE A 534 -21.59 -0.87 -0.57
C PHE A 534 -21.05 -2.31 -0.68
N ASP A 535 -19.77 -2.55 -0.47
CA ASP A 535 -19.19 -3.88 -0.41
C ASP A 535 -19.56 -4.62 0.88
N ASP A 536 -18.96 -5.78 1.14
CA ASP A 536 -19.23 -6.59 2.34
C ASP A 536 -18.88 -5.89 3.66
N GLN A 537 -18.02 -4.88 3.64
CA GLN A 537 -17.63 -4.07 4.80
C GLN A 537 -18.31 -2.70 4.80
N GLY A 538 -18.19 -1.94 3.69
CA GLY A 538 -18.72 -0.59 3.59
C GLY A 538 -20.24 -0.53 3.79
N ARG A 539 -20.99 -1.57 3.39
CA ARG A 539 -22.44 -1.66 3.64
C ARG A 539 -22.82 -1.60 5.11
N ASN A 540 -21.90 -1.86 6.04
CA ASN A 540 -22.15 -1.80 7.48
C ASN A 540 -22.08 -0.37 8.05
N PHE A 541 -21.72 0.61 7.24
CA PHE A 541 -21.64 2.02 7.63
C PHE A 541 -22.76 2.83 6.96
N ASP A 542 -23.36 3.74 7.72
CA ASP A 542 -24.39 4.63 7.22
C ASP A 542 -23.82 5.83 6.43
N HIS A 543 -24.68 6.75 6.07
CA HIS A 543 -24.36 7.91 5.24
C HIS A 543 -23.49 8.98 5.94
N VAL A 544 -23.33 8.92 7.25
CA VAL A 544 -22.46 9.81 8.04
C VAL A 544 -21.19 9.12 8.54
N GLY A 545 -21.04 7.80 8.25
CA GLY A 545 -19.88 7.01 8.60
C GLY A 545 -19.98 6.23 9.90
N ASN A 546 -21.18 6.08 10.46
CA ASN A 546 -21.40 5.25 11.65
C ASN A 546 -21.67 3.79 11.26
N MET A 547 -21.05 2.86 11.98
CA MET A 547 -21.32 1.43 11.85
C MET A 547 -22.71 1.11 12.43
N VAL A 548 -23.71 1.02 11.55
CA VAL A 548 -25.12 0.78 11.86
C VAL A 548 -25.71 -0.19 10.86
N ASP A 549 -26.47 -1.19 11.34
CA ASP A 549 -27.23 -2.07 10.46
C ASP A 549 -28.49 -1.33 9.94
N TRP A 550 -28.40 -0.82 8.71
CA TRP A 550 -29.47 -0.08 8.04
C TRP A 550 -30.19 -0.89 6.96
N TRP A 551 -29.80 -2.15 6.80
CA TRP A 551 -30.38 -3.11 5.86
C TRP A 551 -31.57 -3.82 6.46
N THR A 552 -32.47 -4.36 5.61
CA THR A 552 -33.36 -5.40 6.09
C THR A 552 -32.62 -6.73 6.14
N LYS A 553 -33.11 -7.65 6.97
CA LYS A 553 -32.50 -8.98 7.05
C LYS A 553 -32.54 -9.70 5.71
N GLU A 554 -33.64 -9.61 5.01
CA GLU A 554 -33.84 -10.24 3.70
C GLU A 554 -32.87 -9.69 2.66
N ASP A 555 -32.67 -8.37 2.63
CA ASP A 555 -31.71 -7.72 1.73
C ASP A 555 -30.27 -8.13 2.07
N ALA A 556 -29.93 -8.21 3.34
CA ALA A 556 -28.61 -8.66 3.80
C ALA A 556 -28.34 -10.12 3.41
N ASP A 557 -29.34 -11.00 3.55
CA ASP A 557 -29.25 -12.42 3.15
C ASP A 557 -29.08 -12.56 1.62
N GLN A 558 -29.82 -11.76 0.83
CA GLN A 558 -29.70 -11.75 -0.64
C GLN A 558 -28.32 -11.23 -1.09
N PHE A 559 -27.86 -10.11 -0.49
CA PHE A 559 -26.51 -9.59 -0.75
C PHE A 559 -25.45 -10.66 -0.47
N LYS A 560 -25.54 -11.31 0.70
CA LYS A 560 -24.60 -12.37 1.10
C LYS A 560 -24.59 -13.53 0.09
N ALA A 561 -25.74 -13.98 -0.36
CA ALA A 561 -25.82 -15.06 -1.34
C ALA A 561 -25.15 -14.70 -2.68
N LEU A 562 -25.31 -13.44 -3.14
CA LEU A 562 -24.65 -12.95 -4.34
C LEU A 562 -23.14 -12.78 -4.15
N ALA A 563 -22.72 -12.25 -3.00
CA ALA A 563 -21.31 -12.09 -2.64
C ALA A 563 -20.61 -13.45 -2.53
N ASP A 564 -21.21 -14.43 -1.84
CA ASP A 564 -20.69 -15.80 -1.73
C ASP A 564 -20.51 -16.44 -3.12
N LYS A 565 -21.49 -16.26 -4.03
CA LYS A 565 -21.41 -16.74 -5.39
C LYS A 565 -20.26 -16.08 -6.18
N LEU A 566 -20.07 -14.77 -6.02
CA LEU A 566 -18.95 -14.05 -6.62
C LEU A 566 -17.62 -14.55 -6.06
N GLY A 567 -17.48 -14.66 -4.74
CA GLY A 567 -16.28 -15.16 -4.08
C GLY A 567 -15.90 -16.57 -4.53
N ALA A 568 -16.89 -17.46 -4.70
CA ALA A 568 -16.66 -18.80 -5.23
C ALA A 568 -16.08 -18.78 -6.66
N GLN A 569 -16.50 -17.82 -7.51
CA GLN A 569 -15.94 -17.65 -8.85
C GLN A 569 -14.45 -17.32 -8.82
N TYR A 570 -14.01 -16.45 -7.88
CA TYR A 570 -12.59 -16.12 -7.71
C TYR A 570 -11.82 -17.28 -7.07
N SER A 571 -12.37 -17.93 -6.05
CA SER A 571 -11.74 -19.09 -5.40
C SER A 571 -11.52 -20.29 -6.32
N ALA A 572 -12.26 -20.38 -7.42
CA ALA A 572 -12.06 -21.42 -8.43
C ALA A 572 -10.81 -21.19 -9.30
N GLU A 573 -10.24 -19.98 -9.31
CA GLU A 573 -9.07 -19.66 -10.14
C GLU A 573 -7.77 -20.15 -9.47
N ILE A 574 -6.95 -20.88 -10.23
CA ILE A 574 -5.61 -21.30 -9.80
C ILE A 574 -4.63 -20.17 -10.10
N VAL A 575 -3.86 -19.74 -9.11
CA VAL A 575 -2.95 -18.60 -9.20
C VAL A 575 -1.48 -18.98 -9.35
N ALA A 576 -1.07 -20.11 -8.75
CA ALA A 576 0.28 -20.67 -8.90
C ALA A 576 0.25 -22.16 -8.50
N ASP A 577 0.88 -23.02 -9.29
CA ASP A 577 0.90 -24.49 -9.11
C ASP A 577 -0.54 -25.02 -8.83
N ASP A 578 -0.80 -25.52 -7.62
CA ASP A 578 -2.09 -25.98 -7.11
C ASP A 578 -2.75 -25.00 -6.13
N VAL A 579 -2.18 -23.80 -5.96
CA VAL A 579 -2.70 -22.77 -5.05
C VAL A 579 -3.85 -22.02 -5.74
N HIS A 580 -4.99 -22.00 -5.06
CA HIS A 580 -6.16 -21.23 -5.48
C HIS A 580 -6.13 -19.80 -4.94
N ALA A 581 -6.82 -18.90 -5.63
CA ALA A 581 -7.12 -17.57 -5.12
C ALA A 581 -7.99 -17.65 -3.86
N ASN A 582 -7.85 -16.70 -2.93
CA ASN A 582 -8.69 -16.62 -1.74
C ASN A 582 -9.84 -15.62 -1.96
N GLY A 583 -10.91 -16.08 -2.65
CA GLY A 583 -12.05 -15.22 -2.98
C GLY A 583 -12.85 -14.74 -1.76
N VAL A 584 -12.71 -15.39 -0.59
CA VAL A 584 -13.32 -14.94 0.67
C VAL A 584 -12.53 -13.74 1.24
N PHE A 585 -11.21 -13.87 1.29
CA PHE A 585 -10.35 -12.78 1.76
C PHE A 585 -10.42 -11.55 0.84
N THR A 586 -10.50 -11.77 -0.48
CA THR A 586 -10.55 -10.70 -1.47
C THR A 586 -11.98 -10.24 -1.81
N MET A 587 -12.99 -10.59 -1.02
CA MET A 587 -14.42 -10.38 -1.31
C MET A 587 -14.75 -8.91 -1.58
N GLY A 588 -14.37 -7.98 -0.70
CA GLY A 588 -14.68 -6.56 -0.84
C GLY A 588 -14.11 -5.99 -2.13
N GLU A 589 -12.83 -6.30 -2.40
CA GLU A 589 -12.15 -5.87 -3.61
C GLU A 589 -12.80 -6.44 -4.89
N ASN A 590 -13.24 -7.71 -4.84
CA ASN A 590 -13.91 -8.34 -5.96
C ASN A 590 -15.31 -7.74 -6.21
N ILE A 591 -16.04 -7.37 -5.15
CA ILE A 591 -17.32 -6.66 -5.26
C ILE A 591 -17.10 -5.27 -5.83
N ALA A 592 -16.08 -4.55 -5.34
CA ALA A 592 -15.73 -3.20 -5.81
C ALA A 592 -15.32 -3.19 -7.28
N ASP A 593 -14.49 -4.14 -7.74
CA ASP A 593 -14.13 -4.29 -9.14
C ASP A 593 -15.34 -4.59 -10.04
N HIS A 594 -16.17 -5.51 -9.61
CA HIS A 594 -17.33 -5.93 -10.38
C HIS A 594 -18.36 -4.79 -10.48
N GLY A 595 -18.65 -4.09 -9.36
CA GLY A 595 -19.54 -2.94 -9.34
C GLY A 595 -18.96 -1.76 -10.13
N GLY A 596 -17.69 -1.44 -9.90
CA GLY A 596 -16.99 -0.36 -10.59
C GLY A 596 -17.00 -0.53 -12.11
N LEU A 597 -16.72 -1.74 -12.60
CA LEU A 597 -16.75 -2.05 -14.03
C LEU A 597 -18.16 -1.86 -14.63
N ARG A 598 -19.22 -2.35 -13.96
CA ARG A 598 -20.62 -2.24 -14.42
C ARG A 598 -21.09 -0.79 -14.42
N VAL A 599 -20.86 -0.08 -13.33
CA VAL A 599 -21.26 1.33 -13.17
C VAL A 599 -20.54 2.22 -14.17
N SER A 600 -19.23 2.03 -14.35
CA SER A 600 -18.46 2.79 -15.33
C SER A 600 -18.89 2.52 -16.77
N TYR A 601 -19.22 1.26 -17.09
CA TYR A 601 -19.76 0.94 -18.40
C TYR A 601 -21.11 1.63 -18.65
N THR A 602 -22.00 1.67 -17.66
CA THR A 602 -23.28 2.39 -17.75
C THR A 602 -23.07 3.88 -17.96
N ALA A 603 -22.19 4.51 -17.15
CA ALA A 603 -21.85 5.92 -17.30
C ALA A 603 -21.24 6.21 -18.69
N PHE A 604 -20.37 5.34 -19.20
CA PHE A 604 -19.84 5.42 -20.56
C PHE A 604 -20.97 5.38 -21.62
N LYS A 605 -21.95 4.50 -21.47
CA LYS A 605 -23.08 4.39 -22.42
C LYS A 605 -23.98 5.65 -22.39
N HIS A 606 -23.85 6.54 -21.42
CA HIS A 606 -24.53 7.85 -21.43
C HIS A 606 -23.81 8.88 -22.30
N THR A 607 -22.53 8.70 -22.63
CA THR A 607 -21.77 9.61 -23.50
C THR A 607 -22.16 9.47 -24.97
N ASP A 608 -21.84 10.47 -25.78
CA ASP A 608 -22.09 10.43 -27.23
C ASP A 608 -21.29 9.30 -27.89
N GLN A 609 -20.03 9.07 -27.50
CA GLN A 609 -19.23 7.97 -27.99
C GLN A 609 -19.84 6.61 -27.59
N GLY A 610 -20.27 6.47 -26.32
CA GLY A 610 -20.87 5.24 -25.82
C GLY A 610 -22.18 4.86 -26.49
N LYS A 611 -22.98 5.85 -26.95
CA LYS A 611 -24.20 5.66 -27.74
C LYS A 611 -23.93 5.35 -29.22
N GLY A 612 -22.77 5.79 -29.70
CA GLY A 612 -22.38 5.62 -31.11
C GLY A 612 -21.76 4.25 -31.39
N ASP A 613 -21.39 4.08 -32.67
CA ASP A 613 -20.73 2.88 -33.21
C ASP A 613 -19.42 3.20 -33.96
N THR A 614 -18.97 4.47 -33.89
CA THR A 614 -17.78 4.94 -34.60
C THR A 614 -16.54 4.21 -34.13
N MET A 615 -15.91 3.47 -35.02
CA MET A 615 -14.67 2.76 -34.74
C MET A 615 -13.48 3.73 -34.70
N ILE A 616 -12.60 3.53 -33.68
CA ILE A 616 -11.32 4.21 -33.57
C ILE A 616 -10.23 3.11 -33.52
N ASP A 617 -9.19 3.24 -34.34
CA ASP A 617 -8.10 2.26 -34.46
C ASP A 617 -8.57 0.82 -34.75
N GLY A 618 -9.71 0.67 -35.42
CA GLY A 618 -10.30 -0.63 -35.76
C GLY A 618 -11.05 -1.31 -34.63
N PHE A 619 -11.36 -0.60 -33.54
CA PHE A 619 -12.15 -1.11 -32.42
C PHE A 619 -13.44 -0.30 -32.24
N THR A 620 -14.53 -1.00 -31.90
CA THR A 620 -15.77 -0.35 -31.49
C THR A 620 -15.60 0.38 -30.15
N PRO A 621 -16.49 1.33 -29.80
CA PRO A 621 -16.46 1.97 -28.50
C PRO A 621 -16.45 1.00 -27.33
N ASP A 622 -17.28 -0.05 -27.37
CA ASP A 622 -17.36 -1.07 -26.33
C ASP A 622 -16.04 -1.90 -26.23
N GLN A 623 -15.45 -2.25 -27.38
CA GLN A 623 -14.16 -2.94 -27.39
C GLN A 623 -13.07 -2.09 -26.76
N ARG A 624 -13.02 -0.79 -27.08
CA ARG A 624 -12.04 0.13 -26.50
C ARG A 624 -12.19 0.26 -25.00
N PHE A 625 -13.42 0.32 -24.49
CA PHE A 625 -13.69 0.34 -23.04
C PHE A 625 -13.10 -0.89 -22.35
N PHE A 626 -13.39 -2.10 -22.82
CA PHE A 626 -12.87 -3.32 -22.19
C PHE A 626 -11.36 -3.52 -22.36
N LEU A 627 -10.79 -3.06 -23.48
CA LEU A 627 -9.33 -3.08 -23.68
C LEU A 627 -8.62 -2.12 -22.73
N SER A 628 -9.17 -0.93 -22.54
CA SER A 628 -8.65 0.04 -21.56
C SER A 628 -8.72 -0.50 -20.14
N TYR A 629 -9.86 -1.11 -19.77
CA TYR A 629 -10.01 -1.78 -18.48
C TYR A 629 -8.96 -2.87 -18.24
N ALA A 630 -8.74 -3.74 -19.20
CA ALA A 630 -7.73 -4.79 -19.05
C ALA A 630 -6.32 -4.21 -18.91
N ASN A 631 -6.01 -3.16 -19.68
CA ASN A 631 -4.67 -2.56 -19.70
C ASN A 631 -4.25 -1.97 -18.36
N VAL A 632 -5.18 -1.40 -17.56
CA VAL A 632 -4.83 -0.88 -16.22
C VAL A 632 -4.36 -1.97 -15.25
N TRP A 633 -4.64 -3.23 -15.53
CA TRP A 633 -4.21 -4.39 -14.73
C TRP A 633 -3.03 -5.15 -15.35
N ALA A 634 -2.50 -4.72 -16.48
CA ALA A 634 -1.36 -5.38 -17.12
C ALA A 634 -0.16 -5.43 -16.17
N ALA A 635 0.40 -6.62 -15.95
CA ALA A 635 1.55 -6.80 -15.06
C ALA A 635 2.28 -8.12 -15.33
N ASN A 636 3.59 -8.11 -15.03
CA ASN A 636 4.41 -9.30 -14.80
C ASN A 636 4.71 -9.44 -13.31
N ILE A 637 4.77 -10.66 -12.79
CA ILE A 637 4.88 -10.94 -11.35
C ILE A 637 5.66 -12.23 -11.10
N THR A 638 6.48 -12.27 -10.02
CA THR A 638 7.17 -13.49 -9.59
C THR A 638 6.22 -14.47 -8.93
N LYS A 639 6.58 -15.75 -8.94
CA LYS A 639 5.81 -16.79 -8.24
C LYS A 639 5.75 -16.55 -6.73
N GLU A 640 6.86 -16.16 -6.14
CA GLU A 640 6.97 -15.85 -4.70
C GLU A 640 6.02 -14.72 -4.32
N GLU A 641 5.93 -13.69 -5.16
CA GLU A 641 5.01 -12.57 -4.92
C GLU A 641 3.54 -12.96 -5.09
N ILE A 642 3.21 -13.85 -6.03
CA ILE A 642 1.86 -14.44 -6.14
C ILE A 642 1.49 -15.13 -4.83
N LEU A 643 2.35 -16.03 -4.34
CA LEU A 643 2.11 -16.77 -3.10
C LEU A 643 2.01 -15.84 -1.87
N ARG A 644 2.87 -14.81 -1.81
CA ARG A 644 2.80 -13.81 -0.74
C ARG A 644 1.47 -13.04 -0.77
N ARG A 645 1.08 -12.54 -1.95
CA ARG A 645 -0.16 -11.76 -2.09
C ARG A 645 -1.39 -12.57 -1.71
N THR A 646 -1.45 -13.85 -2.07
CA THR A 646 -2.58 -14.73 -1.70
C THR A 646 -2.79 -14.80 -0.17
N LYS A 647 -1.72 -14.61 0.63
CA LYS A 647 -1.79 -14.62 2.10
C LYS A 647 -2.06 -13.24 2.73
N VAL A 648 -1.56 -12.14 2.12
CA VAL A 648 -1.51 -10.83 2.81
C VAL A 648 -2.18 -9.67 2.09
N ASP A 649 -2.54 -9.84 0.80
CA ASP A 649 -3.11 -8.76 -0.01
C ASP A 649 -4.61 -9.00 -0.25
N PRO A 650 -5.50 -8.07 0.13
CA PRO A 650 -6.93 -8.23 -0.08
C PRO A 650 -7.35 -8.15 -1.55
N HIS A 651 -6.42 -7.77 -2.46
CA HIS A 651 -6.71 -7.68 -3.88
C HIS A 651 -6.42 -8.98 -4.62
N SER A 652 -7.31 -9.37 -5.50
CA SER A 652 -7.09 -10.45 -6.47
C SER A 652 -5.97 -10.07 -7.46
N LEU A 653 -5.32 -11.08 -8.07
CA LEU A 653 -4.34 -10.83 -9.13
C LEU A 653 -4.98 -10.14 -10.34
N GLY A 654 -4.22 -9.30 -11.06
CA GLY A 654 -4.72 -8.54 -12.20
C GLY A 654 -5.44 -9.40 -13.24
N VAL A 655 -4.93 -10.60 -13.52
CA VAL A 655 -5.59 -11.57 -14.43
C VAL A 655 -6.98 -11.95 -13.95
N ASN A 656 -7.18 -12.13 -12.64
CA ASN A 656 -8.47 -12.50 -12.07
C ASN A 656 -9.40 -11.27 -11.97
N ARG A 657 -8.87 -10.10 -11.61
CA ARG A 657 -9.62 -8.83 -11.62
C ARG A 657 -10.24 -8.57 -13.00
N VAL A 658 -9.53 -8.88 -14.09
CA VAL A 658 -10.06 -8.75 -15.45
C VAL A 658 -10.96 -9.93 -15.81
N ASN A 659 -10.41 -11.16 -15.87
CA ASN A 659 -11.13 -12.27 -16.47
C ASN A 659 -12.37 -12.68 -15.69
N VAL A 660 -12.34 -12.69 -14.36
CA VAL A 660 -13.50 -13.10 -13.55
C VAL A 660 -14.60 -12.03 -13.58
N ALA A 661 -14.23 -10.74 -13.47
CA ALA A 661 -15.22 -9.67 -13.51
C ALA A 661 -15.98 -9.62 -14.83
N ILE A 662 -15.28 -9.61 -15.97
CA ILE A 662 -15.93 -9.48 -17.29
C ILE A 662 -16.77 -10.69 -17.69
N ARG A 663 -16.49 -11.90 -17.16
CA ARG A 663 -17.34 -13.08 -17.37
C ARG A 663 -18.77 -12.94 -16.82
N ASN A 664 -19.05 -11.88 -16.08
CA ASN A 664 -20.37 -11.57 -15.54
C ASN A 664 -21.10 -10.47 -16.32
N LEU A 665 -20.55 -9.98 -17.47
CA LEU A 665 -21.08 -8.86 -18.23
C LEU A 665 -21.50 -9.24 -19.65
N ASP A 666 -22.78 -9.15 -19.96
CA ASP A 666 -23.33 -9.36 -21.31
C ASP A 666 -22.68 -8.47 -22.39
N PRO A 667 -22.41 -7.17 -22.16
CA PRO A 667 -21.77 -6.32 -23.14
C PRO A 667 -20.39 -6.82 -23.60
N PHE A 668 -19.62 -7.47 -22.71
CA PHE A 668 -18.33 -8.05 -23.06
C PHE A 668 -18.50 -9.17 -24.08
N PHE A 669 -19.46 -10.08 -23.87
CA PHE A 669 -19.71 -11.20 -24.79
C PHE A 669 -20.10 -10.70 -26.17
N LYS A 670 -20.91 -9.65 -26.24
CA LYS A 670 -21.32 -9.01 -27.50
C LYS A 670 -20.14 -8.32 -28.20
N ALA A 671 -19.33 -7.56 -27.45
CA ALA A 671 -18.21 -6.80 -28.00
C ALA A 671 -17.15 -7.68 -28.65
N PHE A 672 -16.90 -8.88 -28.09
CA PHE A 672 -15.84 -9.79 -28.54
C PHE A 672 -16.36 -11.12 -29.13
N ASP A 673 -17.64 -11.21 -29.44
CA ASP A 673 -18.29 -12.41 -30.01
C ASP A 673 -18.00 -13.70 -29.22
N VAL A 674 -18.03 -13.58 -27.87
CA VAL A 674 -17.82 -14.73 -26.96
C VAL A 674 -19.10 -15.55 -26.86
N LYS A 675 -18.98 -16.85 -27.03
CA LYS A 675 -20.11 -17.79 -27.20
C LYS A 675 -20.05 -18.93 -26.20
N PRO A 676 -21.18 -19.66 -26.00
CA PRO A 676 -21.19 -20.93 -25.27
C PRO A 676 -20.09 -21.86 -25.77
N GLY A 677 -19.27 -22.39 -24.88
CA GLY A 677 -18.12 -23.25 -25.21
C GLY A 677 -16.76 -22.50 -25.19
N ASP A 678 -16.74 -21.17 -25.28
CA ASP A 678 -15.50 -20.39 -25.05
C ASP A 678 -15.16 -20.39 -23.57
N LYS A 679 -13.84 -20.33 -23.20
CA LYS A 679 -13.38 -20.34 -21.81
C LYS A 679 -13.82 -19.10 -21.02
N MET A 680 -14.00 -17.98 -21.71
CA MET A 680 -14.49 -16.74 -21.12
C MET A 680 -16.03 -16.71 -21.00
N TRP A 681 -16.75 -17.66 -21.59
CA TRP A 681 -18.20 -17.74 -21.45
C TRP A 681 -18.59 -18.15 -20.02
N ARG A 682 -19.64 -17.56 -19.53
CA ARG A 682 -20.35 -17.98 -18.31
C ARG A 682 -21.82 -17.97 -18.56
N ASP A 683 -22.48 -19.06 -18.21
CA ASP A 683 -23.92 -19.17 -18.43
C ASP A 683 -24.70 -18.12 -17.69
N PRO A 684 -25.78 -17.57 -18.23
CA PRO A 684 -26.56 -16.50 -17.60
C PRO A 684 -27.00 -16.79 -16.16
N ALA A 685 -27.33 -18.06 -15.86
CA ALA A 685 -27.72 -18.49 -14.52
C ALA A 685 -26.57 -18.39 -13.50
N ASP A 686 -25.32 -18.44 -13.98
CA ASP A 686 -24.12 -18.39 -13.12
C ASP A 686 -23.52 -17.00 -13.00
N ARG A 687 -23.99 -16.04 -13.79
CA ARG A 687 -23.54 -14.65 -13.69
C ARG A 687 -24.01 -14.00 -12.41
N VAL A 688 -23.21 -13.11 -11.89
CA VAL A 688 -23.50 -12.34 -10.68
C VAL A 688 -23.64 -10.86 -11.06
N ALA A 689 -24.65 -10.23 -10.51
CA ALA A 689 -24.85 -8.79 -10.57
C ALA A 689 -25.29 -8.33 -9.17
N ILE A 690 -24.37 -7.71 -8.41
CA ILE A 690 -24.68 -7.16 -7.10
C ILE A 690 -25.15 -5.72 -7.28
N TRP A 691 -24.34 -4.89 -7.95
CA TRP A 691 -24.59 -3.47 -8.23
C TRP A 691 -24.73 -3.18 -9.71
#